data_3c290ee8c9ce6ead464291362f6783a6
#
_entry.id   3c290ee8c9ce6ead464291362f6783a6
#
_cell.length_a   1.000
_cell.length_b   1.000
_cell.length_c   1.000
_cell.angle_alpha   90.00
_cell.angle_beta   90.00
_cell.angle_gamma   90.00
#
_symmetry.space_group_name_H-M   'P 1'
#
loop_
_entity.id
_entity.type
_entity.pdbx_description
1 polymer ?
#
loop_
_entity_poly.entity_id
_entity_poly.type
_entity_poly.pdbx_seq_one_letter_code
_entity_poly.pdbx_strand_id
1 'polypeptide(L)'
;MKISTLCWLPVAAMALGSCSHRDGGTLASPDGEIKVEFALDGEGTPTYAVKFHGKDIVEKSRLGFATLNDSLNFRSGFKVDSVVAGSFHEVWAPVWGENDSIDNTYNDLTVYLSNASGRMNVEFRAFNDGVGFRYVFPEQAVDTLLVAEELSEFAMGEDLTAWWISGDYDTQEYEYTKSRLSEIRNLSEGMRIGNAAQTGFSPTGVQTSLMLKNDDGVYINLHEAALVDYPAMHLNLNDTTMTFVSHLTPGIPEAKATLALPRATPWRVIMLGDKATDILASAMVLNLNDPCALDDTSWIHPTKYMGVWWEMITGKSQWSYTNAENFDLATFDYSKAKPHGQHGANNENVRRYIDFAAENGFDQLLIEGWNVGWEDWFGKEKDFVFDFVTPYPDFDIKALNDYAHSKGIKLMMHHETSGSVGNYEKHMEAAYDLMNRYGYDAVKSGYVGHILPKGDTHYSQRMVNHYLDAVKRAADHHIMVNGHEAVRPTGLCRTYPNLVGNESAMGTEYREMSPQHVTILPFTRLIGGPMDFTPGIFCMDMSKFVPGSKDHKKATVANQLALYVTMYSPLQMAADMPEHYAEKADAFQFIKDVPADWSRSVYLDAEPGEFIIAARQGKGTDNWFVGGVANEARESEISLDFLEPGRTYKATLYADAPDADCYDNPEAYVITRFDVTSDSKLPVKMARGGGFALSLIAQ
;
A
#
# COMPACT_ATOMS: atom_id res chain seq x y z
N MET A 1 -12.08 41.23 -6.18
CA MET A 1 -10.65 41.19 -6.45
C MET A 1 -10.47 40.10 -7.49
N LYS A 2 -9.79 40.36 -8.62
CA LYS A 2 -9.86 39.58 -9.85
C LYS A 2 -9.14 38.23 -9.67
N ILE A 3 -9.85 37.15 -9.87
CA ILE A 3 -9.30 35.79 -9.99
C ILE A 3 -8.81 35.67 -11.44
N SER A 4 -7.51 35.51 -11.63
CA SER A 4 -6.91 35.26 -12.93
C SER A 4 -7.03 33.77 -13.28
N THR A 5 -7.90 33.50 -14.22
CA THR A 5 -8.03 32.20 -14.88
C THR A 5 -6.77 31.95 -15.70
N LEU A 6 -5.93 30.99 -15.28
CA LEU A 6 -4.83 30.48 -16.09
C LEU A 6 -5.41 29.53 -17.14
N CYS A 7 -5.45 29.97 -18.41
CA CYS A 7 -5.74 29.12 -19.53
C CYS A 7 -4.59 28.15 -19.78
N TRP A 8 -4.85 26.88 -19.65
CA TRP A 8 -3.98 25.82 -20.14
C TRP A 8 -4.07 25.73 -21.66
N LEU A 9 -3.00 26.01 -22.36
CA LEU A 9 -2.85 25.71 -23.77
C LEU A 9 -2.26 24.29 -23.89
N PRO A 10 -2.89 23.38 -24.64
CA PRO A 10 -2.26 22.08 -24.92
C PRO A 10 -1.08 22.31 -25.86
N VAL A 11 0.09 21.88 -25.46
CA VAL A 11 1.27 21.80 -26.34
C VAL A 11 0.99 20.73 -27.39
N ALA A 12 0.93 21.16 -28.64
CA ALA A 12 0.70 20.28 -29.78
C ALA A 12 1.86 19.28 -29.91
N ALA A 13 1.54 17.98 -29.87
CA ALA A 13 2.44 16.91 -30.20
C ALA A 13 3.00 17.11 -31.63
N MET A 14 4.30 17.27 -31.77
CA MET A 14 4.97 17.14 -33.04
C MET A 14 5.06 15.66 -33.40
N ALA A 15 4.23 15.24 -34.34
CA ALA A 15 4.35 13.92 -34.97
C ALA A 15 5.68 13.85 -35.72
N LEU A 16 6.66 13.16 -35.15
CA LEU A 16 7.87 12.77 -35.89
C LEU A 16 7.56 11.55 -36.74
N GLY A 17 7.97 11.64 -37.97
CA GLY A 17 7.58 10.83 -39.09
C GLY A 17 7.61 9.32 -38.89
N SER A 18 6.56 8.68 -39.38
CA SER A 18 6.39 7.25 -39.60
C SER A 18 7.58 6.64 -40.34
N CYS A 19 8.43 5.89 -39.64
CA CYS A 19 9.24 4.85 -40.27
C CYS A 19 8.45 3.55 -40.22
N SER A 20 8.02 3.07 -41.39
CA SER A 20 7.32 1.79 -41.57
C SER A 20 8.26 0.61 -41.26
N HIS A 21 8.31 0.14 -40.04
CA HIS A 21 8.72 -1.22 -39.73
C HIS A 21 7.45 -2.09 -39.75
N ARG A 22 7.38 -3.04 -40.69
CA ARG A 22 6.17 -3.85 -40.93
C ARG A 22 5.85 -4.85 -39.84
N ASP A 23 6.79 -5.12 -38.89
CA ASP A 23 6.67 -6.22 -37.91
C ASP A 23 6.99 -5.84 -36.47
N GLY A 24 7.28 -4.55 -36.12
CA GLY A 24 7.65 -4.19 -34.78
C GLY A 24 7.92 -2.70 -34.54
N GLY A 25 8.34 -2.34 -33.32
CA GLY A 25 8.69 -0.97 -32.90
C GLY A 25 9.70 -0.98 -31.76
N THR A 26 10.45 0.12 -31.61
CA THR A 26 11.39 0.33 -30.51
C THR A 26 11.05 1.66 -29.81
N LEU A 27 11.07 1.64 -28.49
CA LEU A 27 10.87 2.79 -27.62
C LEU A 27 12.09 2.94 -26.70
N ALA A 28 12.58 4.16 -26.49
CA ALA A 28 13.60 4.43 -25.47
C ALA A 28 13.05 5.38 -24.42
N SER A 29 13.56 5.28 -23.18
CA SER A 29 13.33 6.28 -22.12
C SER A 29 13.84 7.66 -22.53
N PRO A 30 13.43 8.76 -21.89
CA PRO A 30 13.90 10.11 -22.22
C PRO A 30 15.42 10.25 -22.15
N ASP A 31 16.10 9.58 -21.19
CA ASP A 31 17.56 9.55 -21.08
C ASP A 31 18.25 8.51 -22.00
N GLY A 32 17.48 7.59 -22.60
CA GLY A 32 17.95 6.56 -23.53
C GLY A 32 18.53 5.31 -22.90
N GLU A 33 18.55 5.19 -21.56
CA GLU A 33 19.13 4.07 -20.83
C GLU A 33 18.22 2.82 -20.82
N ILE A 34 16.91 3.01 -20.87
CA ILE A 34 15.92 1.94 -20.97
C ILE A 34 15.41 1.83 -22.40
N LYS A 35 15.34 0.62 -22.96
CA LYS A 35 14.80 0.36 -24.30
C LYS A 35 13.81 -0.78 -24.28
N VAL A 36 12.67 -0.56 -24.94
CA VAL A 36 11.65 -1.58 -25.19
C VAL A 36 11.67 -1.94 -26.68
N GLU A 37 11.73 -3.21 -26.97
CA GLU A 37 11.62 -3.75 -28.34
C GLU A 37 10.34 -4.56 -28.45
N PHE A 38 9.40 -4.12 -29.30
CA PHE A 38 8.19 -4.89 -29.63
C PHE A 38 8.34 -5.56 -30.97
N ALA A 39 7.91 -6.83 -31.09
CA ALA A 39 7.89 -7.58 -32.34
C ALA A 39 6.76 -8.61 -32.36
N LEU A 40 6.36 -9.03 -33.55
CA LEU A 40 5.58 -10.26 -33.75
C LEU A 40 6.53 -11.43 -34.01
N ASP A 41 6.23 -12.60 -33.45
CA ASP A 41 6.94 -13.83 -33.79
C ASP A 41 6.43 -14.42 -35.13
N GLY A 42 6.99 -15.58 -35.54
CA GLY A 42 6.64 -16.23 -36.80
C GLY A 42 5.18 -16.70 -36.90
N GLU A 43 4.47 -16.79 -35.78
CA GLU A 43 3.04 -17.14 -35.70
C GLU A 43 2.14 -15.90 -35.52
N GLY A 44 2.73 -14.70 -35.51
CA GLY A 44 2.03 -13.45 -35.25
C GLY A 44 1.63 -13.29 -33.79
N THR A 45 2.37 -13.87 -32.84
CA THR A 45 2.22 -13.64 -31.42
C THR A 45 2.94 -12.34 -31.04
N PRO A 46 2.29 -11.39 -30.37
CA PRO A 46 2.95 -10.20 -29.87
C PRO A 46 4.00 -10.55 -28.79
N THR A 47 5.19 -9.94 -28.92
CA THR A 47 6.28 -10.12 -27.96
C THR A 47 6.96 -8.80 -27.68
N TYR A 48 7.59 -8.69 -26.51
CA TYR A 48 8.41 -7.55 -26.14
C TYR A 48 9.69 -8.01 -25.40
N ALA A 49 10.66 -7.11 -25.32
CA ALA A 49 11.84 -7.24 -24.50
C ALA A 49 12.22 -5.89 -23.90
N VAL A 50 12.87 -5.88 -22.73
CA VAL A 50 13.32 -4.65 -22.08
C VAL A 50 14.81 -4.74 -21.79
N LYS A 51 15.55 -3.69 -22.21
CA LYS A 51 16.99 -3.53 -21.94
C LYS A 51 17.20 -2.33 -21.02
N PHE A 52 18.18 -2.48 -20.12
CA PHE A 52 18.68 -1.42 -19.27
C PHE A 52 20.20 -1.35 -19.38
N HIS A 53 20.76 -0.16 -19.67
CA HIS A 53 22.18 0.04 -19.98
C HIS A 53 22.71 -0.90 -21.10
N GLY A 54 21.82 -1.24 -22.06
CA GLY A 54 22.13 -2.11 -23.18
C GLY A 54 22.14 -3.62 -22.88
N LYS A 55 21.86 -4.04 -21.61
CA LYS A 55 21.70 -5.44 -21.19
C LYS A 55 20.23 -5.84 -21.18
N ASP A 56 19.93 -7.08 -21.55
CA ASP A 56 18.58 -7.62 -21.44
C ASP A 56 18.22 -7.81 -19.96
N ILE A 57 17.12 -7.21 -19.52
CA ILE A 57 16.54 -7.36 -18.17
C ILE A 57 15.27 -8.20 -18.23
N VAL A 58 14.44 -7.94 -19.23
CA VAL A 58 13.33 -8.81 -19.60
C VAL A 58 13.61 -9.31 -21.00
N GLU A 59 13.88 -10.59 -21.12
CA GLU A 59 14.10 -11.25 -22.40
C GLU A 59 12.80 -11.31 -23.22
N LYS A 60 12.83 -11.85 -24.42
CA LYS A 60 11.67 -11.96 -25.28
C LYS A 60 10.50 -12.65 -24.58
N SER A 61 9.49 -11.87 -24.25
CA SER A 61 8.30 -12.23 -23.48
C SER A 61 7.05 -12.10 -24.33
N ARG A 62 6.12 -13.04 -24.23
CA ARG A 62 4.86 -13.04 -24.97
C ARG A 62 3.84 -12.15 -24.33
N LEU A 63 2.93 -11.60 -25.16
CA LEU A 63 1.77 -10.81 -24.78
C LEU A 63 0.51 -11.47 -25.39
N GLY A 64 -0.66 -11.27 -24.73
CA GLY A 64 -1.92 -11.75 -25.25
C GLY A 64 -2.92 -12.18 -24.19
N PHE A 65 -4.03 -12.76 -24.65
CA PHE A 65 -5.14 -13.22 -23.78
C PHE A 65 -5.70 -14.56 -24.21
N ALA A 66 -6.14 -15.32 -23.19
CA ALA A 66 -7.10 -16.40 -23.35
C ALA A 66 -8.50 -15.82 -23.08
N THR A 67 -9.45 -16.04 -23.99
CA THR A 67 -10.82 -15.54 -23.91
C THR A 67 -11.82 -16.69 -23.84
N LEU A 68 -12.99 -16.43 -23.25
CA LEU A 68 -14.16 -17.32 -23.31
C LEU A 68 -15.09 -17.00 -24.49
N ASN A 69 -14.80 -15.96 -25.26
CA ASN A 69 -15.51 -15.64 -26.50
C ASN A 69 -14.95 -16.52 -27.63
N ASP A 70 -15.69 -17.53 -28.08
CA ASP A 70 -15.26 -18.49 -29.12
C ASP A 70 -14.83 -17.82 -30.45
N SER A 71 -15.34 -16.63 -30.74
CA SER A 71 -15.04 -15.87 -31.97
C SER A 71 -13.77 -15.04 -31.90
N LEU A 72 -13.14 -14.90 -30.73
CA LEU A 72 -11.99 -14.03 -30.52
C LEU A 72 -10.72 -14.85 -30.20
N ASN A 73 -9.63 -14.52 -30.90
CA ASN A 73 -8.29 -15.04 -30.63
C ASN A 73 -7.34 -13.86 -30.40
N PHE A 74 -6.91 -13.67 -29.15
CA PHE A 74 -5.92 -12.66 -28.80
C PHE A 74 -4.57 -13.26 -28.38
N ARG A 75 -4.26 -14.47 -28.86
CA ARG A 75 -2.97 -15.16 -28.62
C ARG A 75 -1.98 -14.96 -29.76
N SER A 76 -2.44 -15.06 -31.00
CA SER A 76 -1.55 -15.09 -32.18
C SER A 76 -2.28 -14.68 -33.45
N GLY A 77 -1.59 -14.76 -34.59
CA GLY A 77 -2.14 -14.45 -35.91
C GLY A 77 -2.25 -12.95 -36.17
N PHE A 78 -1.66 -12.13 -35.35
CA PHE A 78 -1.67 -10.68 -35.49
C PHE A 78 -0.76 -10.19 -36.64
N LYS A 79 -1.10 -9.05 -37.17
CA LYS A 79 -0.26 -8.18 -37.98
C LYS A 79 -0.22 -6.80 -37.35
N VAL A 80 0.88 -6.09 -37.53
CA VAL A 80 1.00 -4.69 -37.16
C VAL A 80 0.29 -3.85 -38.22
N ASP A 81 -0.75 -3.14 -37.81
CA ASP A 81 -1.46 -2.20 -38.73
C ASP A 81 -0.74 -0.84 -38.74
N SER A 82 -0.29 -0.34 -37.60
CA SER A 82 0.50 0.88 -37.47
C SER A 82 1.23 0.93 -36.13
N VAL A 83 2.22 1.80 -36.05
CA VAL A 83 2.95 2.13 -34.83
C VAL A 83 3.00 3.64 -34.68
N VAL A 84 2.65 4.15 -33.52
CA VAL A 84 2.68 5.60 -33.21
C VAL A 84 3.54 5.80 -31.99
N ALA A 85 4.51 6.70 -32.08
CA ALA A 85 5.37 7.10 -30.98
C ALA A 85 5.10 8.55 -30.56
N GLY A 86 5.25 8.83 -29.29
CA GLY A 86 5.06 10.16 -28.70
C GLY A 86 6.02 10.39 -27.52
N SER A 87 5.84 11.53 -26.90
CA SER A 87 6.50 11.89 -25.63
C SER A 87 5.59 12.76 -24.79
N PHE A 88 5.72 12.69 -23.49
CA PHE A 88 4.91 13.45 -22.55
C PHE A 88 5.78 14.05 -21.44
N HIS A 89 5.42 15.23 -20.98
CA HIS A 89 6.04 15.86 -19.81
C HIS A 89 5.01 16.73 -19.09
N GLU A 90 4.89 16.52 -17.80
CA GLU A 90 4.19 17.40 -16.87
C GLU A 90 4.88 17.37 -15.50
N VAL A 91 4.70 18.42 -14.72
CA VAL A 91 4.98 18.41 -13.28
C VAL A 91 3.66 18.67 -12.57
N TRP A 92 3.28 17.77 -11.69
CA TRP A 92 2.02 17.86 -10.95
C TRP A 92 2.25 17.85 -9.44
N ALA A 93 1.33 18.45 -8.69
CA ALA A 93 1.37 18.50 -7.24
C ALA A 93 0.35 17.51 -6.65
N PRO A 94 0.76 16.57 -5.80
CA PRO A 94 -0.17 15.72 -5.07
C PRO A 94 -0.92 16.51 -3.99
N VAL A 95 -2.13 16.05 -3.64
CA VAL A 95 -2.91 16.62 -2.51
C VAL A 95 -2.15 16.43 -1.20
N TRP A 96 -1.53 15.27 -1.04
CA TRP A 96 -0.60 14.90 0.02
C TRP A 96 0.44 13.93 -0.56
N GLY A 97 1.59 13.78 0.05
CA GLY A 97 2.59 12.86 -0.51
C GLY A 97 3.97 12.95 0.13
N GLU A 98 4.89 12.30 -0.52
CA GLU A 98 6.30 12.29 -0.14
C GLU A 98 7.07 13.51 -0.67
N ASN A 99 6.50 14.22 -1.66
CA ASN A 99 7.10 15.39 -2.32
C ASN A 99 5.99 16.38 -2.72
N ASP A 100 6.30 17.67 -2.73
CA ASP A 100 5.39 18.75 -3.14
C ASP A 100 5.10 18.74 -4.65
N SER A 101 5.99 18.16 -5.43
CA SER A 101 5.85 18.05 -6.88
C SER A 101 6.44 16.75 -7.41
N ILE A 102 5.81 16.22 -8.42
CA ILE A 102 6.19 14.96 -9.08
C ILE A 102 6.37 15.23 -10.57
N ASP A 103 7.55 14.87 -11.09
CA ASP A 103 7.81 14.87 -12.53
C ASP A 103 7.18 13.64 -13.18
N ASN A 104 6.49 13.85 -14.29
CA ASN A 104 5.89 12.81 -15.10
C ASN A 104 6.37 12.95 -16.55
N THR A 105 7.56 12.42 -16.81
CA THR A 105 8.22 12.47 -18.10
C THR A 105 8.42 11.07 -18.65
N TYR A 106 7.88 10.81 -19.85
CA TYR A 106 8.05 9.54 -20.53
C TYR A 106 8.00 9.70 -22.05
N ASN A 107 8.54 8.71 -22.75
CA ASN A 107 8.23 8.47 -24.15
C ASN A 107 7.21 7.34 -24.25
N ASP A 108 6.35 7.37 -25.25
CA ASP A 108 5.30 6.37 -25.46
C ASP A 108 5.34 5.75 -26.84
N LEU A 109 4.82 4.54 -26.95
CA LEU A 109 4.66 3.77 -28.18
C LEU A 109 3.33 3.05 -28.14
N THR A 110 2.47 3.30 -29.12
CA THR A 110 1.25 2.51 -29.33
C THR A 110 1.39 1.65 -30.58
N VAL A 111 1.24 0.34 -30.40
CA VAL A 111 1.24 -0.64 -31.49
C VAL A 111 -0.18 -1.09 -31.75
N TYR A 112 -0.69 -0.81 -32.92
CA TYR A 112 -2.03 -1.20 -33.37
C TYR A 112 -1.97 -2.56 -34.05
N LEU A 113 -2.72 -3.52 -33.53
CA LEU A 113 -2.70 -4.91 -33.96
C LEU A 113 -4.09 -5.36 -34.41
N SER A 114 -4.13 -6.13 -35.50
CA SER A 114 -5.34 -6.83 -35.90
C SER A 114 -5.04 -8.24 -36.38
N ASN A 115 -6.02 -9.12 -36.23
CA ASN A 115 -6.02 -10.46 -36.82
C ASN A 115 -7.41 -10.76 -37.41
N ALA A 116 -7.63 -12.02 -37.82
CA ALA A 116 -8.92 -12.41 -38.46
C ALA A 116 -10.12 -12.32 -37.50
N SER A 117 -9.90 -12.29 -36.18
CA SER A 117 -10.98 -12.31 -35.19
C SER A 117 -11.18 -10.98 -34.46
N GLY A 118 -10.21 -10.06 -34.47
CA GLY A 118 -10.34 -8.81 -33.72
C GLY A 118 -9.14 -7.89 -33.76
N ARG A 119 -9.19 -6.84 -32.97
CA ARG A 119 -8.15 -5.82 -32.79
C ARG A 119 -7.72 -5.72 -31.34
N MET A 120 -6.42 -5.55 -31.11
CA MET A 120 -5.83 -5.34 -29.80
C MET A 120 -4.64 -4.39 -29.97
N ASN A 121 -4.62 -3.29 -29.23
CA ASN A 121 -3.46 -2.40 -29.24
C ASN A 121 -2.63 -2.66 -27.99
N VAL A 122 -1.33 -2.44 -28.09
CA VAL A 122 -0.43 -2.45 -26.92
C VAL A 122 0.18 -1.06 -26.79
N GLU A 123 0.00 -0.46 -25.62
CA GLU A 123 0.59 0.83 -25.26
C GLU A 123 1.76 0.60 -24.33
N PHE A 124 2.92 1.21 -24.64
CA PHE A 124 4.10 1.27 -23.79
C PHE A 124 4.39 2.70 -23.37
N ARG A 125 4.84 2.88 -22.14
CA ARG A 125 5.46 4.12 -21.63
C ARG A 125 6.81 3.78 -21.04
N ALA A 126 7.86 4.42 -21.52
CA ALA A 126 9.21 4.27 -20.99
C ALA A 126 9.58 5.56 -20.22
N PHE A 127 9.75 5.40 -18.92
CA PHE A 127 10.28 6.40 -17.98
C PHE A 127 11.79 6.17 -17.79
N ASN A 128 12.49 7.08 -17.11
CA ASN A 128 13.91 6.87 -16.78
C ASN A 128 14.13 5.80 -15.70
N ASP A 129 13.07 5.44 -14.97
CA ASP A 129 13.06 4.48 -13.86
C ASP A 129 12.22 3.22 -14.16
N GLY A 130 11.78 3.01 -15.42
CA GLY A 130 11.06 1.78 -15.77
C GLY A 130 10.17 1.88 -17.00
N VAL A 131 9.39 0.82 -17.18
CA VAL A 131 8.47 0.63 -18.30
C VAL A 131 7.09 0.23 -17.79
N GLY A 132 6.05 0.94 -18.27
CA GLY A 132 4.66 0.49 -18.15
C GLY A 132 4.14 0.01 -19.50
N PHE A 133 3.36 -1.07 -19.52
CA PHE A 133 2.58 -1.44 -20.70
C PHE A 133 1.16 -1.85 -20.31
N ARG A 134 0.23 -1.65 -21.25
CA ARG A 134 -1.15 -2.11 -21.12
C ARG A 134 -1.74 -2.49 -22.46
N TYR A 135 -2.88 -3.15 -22.41
CA TYR A 135 -3.65 -3.48 -23.58
C TYR A 135 -4.84 -2.53 -23.73
N VAL A 136 -5.15 -2.20 -24.98
CA VAL A 136 -6.34 -1.42 -25.32
C VAL A 136 -7.14 -2.20 -26.35
N PHE A 137 -8.35 -2.58 -25.96
CA PHE A 137 -9.32 -3.22 -26.83
C PHE A 137 -10.23 -2.14 -27.39
N PRO A 138 -10.13 -1.82 -28.69
CA PRO A 138 -11.10 -0.93 -29.35
C PRO A 138 -12.46 -1.64 -29.50
N GLU A 139 -13.44 -0.97 -30.11
CA GLU A 139 -14.70 -1.60 -30.49
C GLU A 139 -14.45 -2.87 -31.29
N GLN A 140 -15.15 -3.93 -30.99
CA GLN A 140 -15.10 -5.24 -31.64
C GLN A 140 -16.45 -5.62 -32.24
N ALA A 141 -16.53 -6.84 -32.80
CA ALA A 141 -17.81 -7.43 -33.20
C ALA A 141 -18.69 -7.85 -32.01
N VAL A 142 -18.13 -7.86 -30.83
CA VAL A 142 -18.80 -8.12 -29.53
C VAL A 142 -18.68 -6.90 -28.63
N ASP A 143 -19.71 -6.62 -27.84
CA ASP A 143 -19.73 -5.50 -26.89
C ASP A 143 -18.99 -5.83 -25.59
N THR A 144 -18.74 -7.12 -25.31
CA THR A 144 -18.14 -7.60 -24.08
C THR A 144 -17.07 -8.63 -24.35
N LEU A 145 -15.88 -8.39 -23.81
CA LEU A 145 -14.78 -9.35 -23.79
C LEU A 145 -14.78 -10.12 -22.48
N LEU A 146 -14.83 -11.45 -22.58
CA LEU A 146 -14.75 -12.37 -21.44
C LEU A 146 -13.32 -12.93 -21.36
N VAL A 147 -12.55 -12.44 -20.41
CA VAL A 147 -11.15 -12.84 -20.21
C VAL A 147 -11.10 -14.08 -19.32
N ALA A 148 -10.51 -15.15 -19.83
CA ALA A 148 -10.19 -16.34 -19.04
C ALA A 148 -8.83 -16.19 -18.35
N GLU A 149 -7.83 -15.60 -19.05
CA GLU A 149 -6.50 -15.33 -18.48
C GLU A 149 -5.77 -14.28 -19.34
N GLU A 150 -4.95 -13.47 -18.69
CA GLU A 150 -3.95 -12.63 -19.35
C GLU A 150 -2.65 -13.42 -19.45
N LEU A 151 -2.01 -13.37 -20.60
CA LEU A 151 -0.84 -14.19 -20.94
C LEU A 151 0.44 -13.34 -20.99
N SER A 152 0.50 -12.22 -20.28
CA SER A 152 1.69 -11.38 -20.20
C SER A 152 2.82 -12.13 -19.50
N GLU A 153 3.96 -12.26 -20.19
CA GLU A 153 5.17 -12.88 -19.67
C GLU A 153 6.20 -11.82 -19.24
N PHE A 154 7.06 -12.21 -18.30
CA PHE A 154 8.22 -11.47 -17.83
C PHE A 154 9.37 -12.50 -17.74
N ALA A 155 10.08 -12.69 -18.86
CA ALA A 155 11.17 -13.66 -18.95
C ALA A 155 12.45 -13.04 -18.37
N MET A 156 12.84 -13.46 -17.19
CA MET A 156 14.04 -12.94 -16.51
C MET A 156 15.33 -13.54 -17.05
N GLY A 157 15.27 -14.73 -17.64
CA GLY A 157 16.40 -15.42 -18.27
C GLY A 157 17.43 -15.96 -17.29
N GLU A 158 17.43 -15.53 -16.04
CA GLU A 158 18.39 -15.94 -15.01
C GLU A 158 17.73 -16.14 -13.64
N ASP A 159 18.40 -16.85 -12.74
CA ASP A 159 17.92 -17.14 -11.39
C ASP A 159 18.19 -15.96 -10.46
N LEU A 160 17.26 -15.01 -10.38
CA LEU A 160 17.39 -13.77 -9.61
C LEU A 160 17.21 -13.99 -8.10
N THR A 161 17.74 -13.07 -7.29
CA THR A 161 17.30 -12.91 -5.90
C THR A 161 15.93 -12.24 -5.88
N ALA A 162 15.00 -12.78 -5.08
CA ALA A 162 13.63 -12.27 -4.94
C ALA A 162 13.26 -12.03 -3.48
N TRP A 163 12.46 -10.99 -3.24
CA TRP A 163 11.74 -10.76 -1.98
C TRP A 163 10.25 -10.90 -2.28
N TRP A 164 9.64 -11.94 -1.77
CA TRP A 164 8.33 -12.40 -2.22
C TRP A 164 7.47 -12.96 -1.09
N ILE A 165 6.18 -13.02 -1.32
CA ILE A 165 5.18 -13.76 -0.55
C ILE A 165 4.38 -14.66 -1.47
N SER A 166 3.78 -15.72 -0.90
CA SER A 166 2.98 -16.70 -1.64
C SER A 166 1.81 -16.03 -2.37
N GLY A 167 1.56 -16.47 -3.61
CA GLY A 167 0.42 -16.02 -4.40
C GLY A 167 -0.86 -16.72 -3.96
N ASP A 168 -1.72 -16.01 -3.25
CA ASP A 168 -3.09 -16.41 -2.95
C ASP A 168 -4.08 -15.29 -3.28
N TYR A 169 -5.33 -15.42 -2.88
CA TYR A 169 -6.39 -14.46 -3.20
C TYR A 169 -6.98 -13.80 -1.95
N ASP A 170 -6.21 -13.81 -0.86
CA ASP A 170 -6.59 -13.29 0.44
C ASP A 170 -5.84 -11.98 0.77
N THR A 171 -5.54 -11.71 2.02
CA THR A 171 -5.19 -10.40 2.59
C THR A 171 -3.74 -9.96 2.40
N GLN A 172 -2.86 -10.79 1.85
CA GLN A 172 -1.40 -10.57 1.72
C GLN A 172 -0.63 -10.48 3.06
N GLU A 173 -1.21 -10.96 4.13
CA GLU A 173 -0.62 -10.89 5.45
C GLU A 173 0.38 -12.02 5.71
N TYR A 174 1.39 -12.11 4.84
CA TYR A 174 2.52 -13.03 4.95
C TYR A 174 3.79 -12.29 5.33
N GLU A 175 4.68 -12.98 6.02
CA GLU A 175 6.06 -12.51 6.15
C GLU A 175 6.81 -12.71 4.83
N TYR A 176 7.52 -11.68 4.38
CA TYR A 176 8.29 -11.75 3.14
C TYR A 176 9.49 -12.68 3.28
N THR A 177 9.75 -13.44 2.24
CA THR A 177 10.91 -14.34 2.12
C THR A 177 11.90 -13.81 1.09
N LYS A 178 13.19 -13.85 1.44
CA LYS A 178 14.31 -13.60 0.52
C LYS A 178 14.86 -14.95 0.06
N SER A 179 14.88 -15.21 -1.26
CA SER A 179 15.44 -16.42 -1.83
C SER A 179 15.85 -16.24 -3.30
N ARG A 180 16.47 -17.26 -3.90
CA ARG A 180 16.56 -17.33 -5.37
C ARG A 180 15.21 -17.76 -5.94
N LEU A 181 14.95 -17.42 -7.23
CA LEU A 181 13.72 -17.83 -7.92
C LEU A 181 13.56 -19.35 -7.95
N SER A 182 14.64 -20.08 -8.15
CA SER A 182 14.67 -21.55 -8.17
C SER A 182 14.26 -22.20 -6.85
N GLU A 183 14.28 -21.46 -5.74
CA GLU A 183 13.95 -21.96 -4.40
C GLU A 183 12.46 -21.75 -4.03
N ILE A 184 11.74 -20.88 -4.76
CA ILE A 184 10.34 -20.49 -4.44
C ILE A 184 9.46 -21.72 -4.26
N ARG A 185 9.52 -22.70 -5.18
CA ARG A 185 8.72 -23.93 -5.13
C ARG A 185 8.84 -24.67 -3.80
N ASN A 186 10.06 -24.79 -3.30
CA ASN A 186 10.34 -25.55 -2.08
C ASN A 186 9.99 -24.79 -0.81
N LEU A 187 10.04 -23.46 -0.86
CA LEU A 187 9.77 -22.59 0.29
C LEU A 187 8.31 -22.25 0.45
N SER A 188 7.52 -22.23 -0.63
CA SER A 188 6.12 -21.82 -0.61
C SER A 188 5.20 -22.74 0.22
N GLU A 189 5.53 -24.03 0.36
CA GLU A 189 4.73 -25.00 1.14
C GLU A 189 4.62 -24.65 2.64
N GLY A 190 5.59 -23.91 3.18
CA GLY A 190 5.64 -23.52 4.60
C GLY A 190 4.99 -22.16 4.91
N MET A 191 4.60 -21.42 3.89
CA MET A 191 4.12 -20.05 4.04
C MET A 191 2.63 -20.00 4.34
N ARG A 192 2.23 -20.43 5.52
CA ARG A 192 0.87 -20.26 6.03
C ARG A 192 0.91 -19.50 7.35
N ILE A 193 0.09 -18.48 7.46
CA ILE A 193 -0.20 -17.82 8.74
C ILE A 193 -1.64 -18.16 9.17
N GLY A 194 -1.92 -18.01 10.46
CA GLY A 194 -3.22 -18.39 11.02
C GLY A 194 -4.42 -17.67 10.43
N ASN A 195 -4.23 -16.48 9.86
CA ASN A 195 -5.27 -15.67 9.24
C ASN A 195 -5.40 -15.89 7.74
N ALA A 196 -4.40 -16.49 7.07
CA ALA A 196 -4.51 -16.80 5.65
C ALA A 196 -5.57 -17.89 5.45
N ALA A 197 -6.71 -17.48 4.91
CA ALA A 197 -7.84 -18.36 4.68
C ALA A 197 -7.62 -19.30 3.50
N GLN A 198 -6.63 -19.02 2.64
CA GLN A 198 -6.43 -19.71 1.38
C GLN A 198 -5.03 -20.29 1.23
N THR A 199 -4.95 -21.27 0.36
CA THR A 199 -3.68 -21.84 -0.11
C THR A 199 -3.20 -21.05 -1.32
N GLY A 200 -1.89 -20.92 -1.50
CA GLY A 200 -1.34 -20.38 -2.73
C GLY A 200 -1.91 -21.11 -3.97
N PHE A 201 -2.20 -20.35 -5.03
CA PHE A 201 -2.79 -20.89 -6.27
C PHE A 201 -1.85 -21.82 -7.04
N SER A 202 -0.54 -21.73 -6.77
CA SER A 202 0.52 -22.51 -7.39
C SER A 202 1.72 -22.61 -6.45
N PRO A 203 2.50 -23.69 -6.47
CA PRO A 203 3.76 -23.81 -5.72
C PRO A 203 4.83 -22.76 -6.12
N THR A 204 4.66 -22.10 -7.25
CA THR A 204 5.56 -21.06 -7.77
C THR A 204 4.84 -19.73 -7.98
N GLY A 205 3.60 -19.62 -7.44
CA GLY A 205 2.82 -18.41 -7.47
C GLY A 205 3.29 -17.39 -6.44
N VAL A 206 3.45 -16.14 -6.86
CA VAL A 206 3.84 -15.03 -5.99
C VAL A 206 2.93 -13.82 -6.18
N GLN A 207 2.89 -12.98 -5.15
CA GLN A 207 2.19 -11.69 -5.20
C GLN A 207 3.01 -10.65 -5.97
N THR A 208 2.33 -9.61 -6.46
CA THR A 208 2.93 -8.32 -6.80
C THR A 208 2.64 -7.32 -5.65
N SER A 209 3.43 -6.36 -5.37
CA SER A 209 4.70 -5.93 -5.97
C SER A 209 5.81 -6.94 -5.64
N LEU A 210 6.53 -7.40 -6.65
CA LEU A 210 7.60 -8.38 -6.51
C LEU A 210 8.95 -7.68 -6.68
N MET A 211 9.78 -7.68 -5.64
CA MET A 211 11.12 -7.10 -5.67
C MET A 211 12.15 -8.15 -6.07
N LEU A 212 13.00 -7.82 -7.04
CA LEU A 212 14.03 -8.70 -7.61
C LEU A 212 15.37 -7.96 -7.68
N LYS A 213 16.46 -8.73 -7.70
CA LYS A 213 17.82 -8.22 -7.94
C LYS A 213 18.62 -9.25 -8.73
N ASN A 214 19.29 -8.81 -9.81
CA ASN A 214 20.17 -9.67 -10.57
C ASN A 214 21.60 -9.69 -9.99
N ASP A 215 22.44 -10.59 -10.50
CA ASP A 215 23.82 -10.74 -10.03
C ASP A 215 24.73 -9.56 -10.48
N ASP A 216 24.31 -8.78 -11.47
CA ASP A 216 24.98 -7.53 -11.89
C ASP A 216 24.64 -6.33 -10.99
N GLY A 217 23.72 -6.50 -10.02
CA GLY A 217 23.34 -5.48 -9.06
C GLY A 217 22.16 -4.62 -9.49
N VAL A 218 21.50 -4.92 -10.61
CA VAL A 218 20.29 -4.19 -11.04
C VAL A 218 19.10 -4.60 -10.18
N TYR A 219 18.37 -3.62 -9.67
CA TYR A 219 17.12 -3.80 -8.94
C TYR A 219 15.94 -3.71 -9.90
N ILE A 220 15.00 -4.64 -9.75
CA ILE A 220 13.83 -4.78 -10.61
C ILE A 220 12.60 -4.91 -9.71
N ASN A 221 11.52 -4.22 -10.05
CA ASN A 221 10.25 -4.42 -9.36
C ASN A 221 9.14 -4.67 -10.39
N LEU A 222 8.42 -5.78 -10.23
CA LEU A 222 7.27 -6.12 -11.06
C LEU A 222 5.98 -5.81 -10.31
N HIS A 223 5.16 -4.94 -10.88
CA HIS A 223 3.91 -4.51 -10.27
C HIS A 223 2.82 -4.23 -11.30
N GLU A 224 1.71 -3.67 -10.87
CA GLU A 224 0.64 -3.14 -11.70
C GLU A 224 0.23 -1.74 -11.22
N ALA A 225 -0.33 -0.93 -12.12
CA ALA A 225 -0.82 0.41 -11.79
C ALA A 225 -2.20 0.65 -12.38
N ALA A 226 -2.97 1.55 -11.74
CA ALA A 226 -4.32 1.92 -12.17
C ALA A 226 -5.27 0.71 -12.27
N LEU A 227 -5.32 -0.10 -11.23
CA LEU A 227 -6.21 -1.27 -11.16
C LEU A 227 -7.67 -0.82 -10.99
N VAL A 228 -8.38 -0.74 -12.12
CA VAL A 228 -9.77 -0.30 -12.20
C VAL A 228 -10.55 -1.25 -13.09
N ASP A 229 -11.65 -1.78 -12.56
CA ASP A 229 -12.58 -2.69 -13.26
C ASP A 229 -11.87 -3.86 -13.93
N TYR A 230 -10.95 -4.46 -13.19
CA TYR A 230 -10.13 -5.59 -13.60
C TYR A 230 -9.67 -6.37 -12.37
N PRO A 231 -9.47 -7.70 -12.44
CA PRO A 231 -8.92 -8.46 -11.32
C PRO A 231 -7.43 -8.17 -11.11
N ALA A 232 -6.97 -8.24 -9.87
CA ALA A 232 -5.56 -8.05 -9.58
C ALA A 232 -4.67 -9.14 -10.20
N MET A 233 -3.47 -8.73 -10.61
CA MET A 233 -2.47 -9.63 -11.20
C MET A 233 -1.58 -10.25 -10.12
N HIS A 234 -1.45 -11.56 -10.15
CA HIS A 234 -0.38 -12.33 -9.53
C HIS A 234 0.61 -12.79 -10.60
N LEU A 235 1.71 -13.38 -10.19
CA LEU A 235 2.71 -13.92 -11.09
C LEU A 235 2.93 -15.41 -10.79
N ASN A 236 2.93 -16.25 -11.84
CA ASN A 236 3.25 -17.66 -11.74
C ASN A 236 4.61 -17.91 -12.41
N LEU A 237 5.59 -18.38 -11.64
CA LEU A 237 6.94 -18.62 -12.15
C LEU A 237 7.04 -19.99 -12.85
N ASN A 238 7.48 -19.97 -14.09
CA ASN A 238 8.08 -21.14 -14.70
C ASN A 238 9.55 -21.23 -14.24
N ASP A 239 9.82 -22.04 -13.23
CA ASP A 239 11.13 -22.18 -12.59
C ASP A 239 12.16 -22.96 -13.43
N THR A 240 11.78 -23.42 -14.62
CA THR A 240 12.70 -23.99 -15.60
C THR A 240 13.27 -22.93 -16.53
N THR A 241 12.45 -21.97 -16.93
CA THR A 241 12.83 -20.90 -17.88
C THR A 241 13.02 -19.55 -17.20
N MET A 242 12.84 -19.46 -15.87
CA MET A 242 12.86 -18.22 -15.10
C MET A 242 11.95 -17.15 -15.70
N THR A 243 10.74 -17.56 -16.09
CA THR A 243 9.74 -16.70 -16.73
C THR A 243 8.51 -16.61 -15.85
N PHE A 244 8.16 -15.41 -15.41
CA PHE A 244 6.87 -15.17 -14.79
C PHE A 244 5.79 -15.01 -15.87
N VAL A 245 4.62 -15.56 -15.58
CA VAL A 245 3.39 -15.36 -16.37
C VAL A 245 2.35 -14.75 -15.47
N SER A 246 1.64 -13.73 -15.96
CA SER A 246 0.53 -13.14 -15.23
C SER A 246 -0.53 -14.20 -14.89
N HIS A 247 -1.09 -14.10 -13.71
CA HIS A 247 -2.19 -14.91 -13.24
C HIS A 247 -3.24 -14.01 -12.61
N LEU A 248 -4.38 -13.89 -13.27
CA LEU A 248 -5.47 -13.05 -12.81
C LEU A 248 -6.24 -13.71 -11.68
N THR A 249 -6.67 -12.91 -10.71
CA THR A 249 -7.48 -13.40 -9.59
C THR A 249 -8.83 -13.89 -10.08
N PRO A 250 -9.27 -15.11 -9.73
CA PRO A 250 -10.60 -15.60 -10.04
C PRO A 250 -11.67 -14.96 -9.14
N GLY A 251 -12.91 -15.04 -9.59
CA GLY A 251 -14.07 -14.58 -8.85
C GLY A 251 -15.36 -15.12 -9.47
N ILE A 252 -16.47 -14.48 -9.20
CA ILE A 252 -17.76 -14.74 -9.83
C ILE A 252 -18.03 -13.62 -10.83
N PRO A 253 -18.31 -13.90 -12.12
CA PRO A 253 -18.51 -15.18 -12.81
C PRO A 253 -17.19 -15.89 -13.21
N GLU A 254 -17.31 -17.02 -13.96
CA GLU A 254 -16.17 -17.84 -14.41
C GLU A 254 -15.10 -17.07 -15.21
N ALA A 255 -15.50 -16.06 -15.98
CA ALA A 255 -14.57 -15.14 -16.61
C ALA A 255 -13.84 -14.33 -15.51
N LYS A 256 -12.50 -14.38 -15.51
CA LYS A 256 -11.70 -13.63 -14.53
C LYS A 256 -11.91 -12.12 -14.68
N ALA A 257 -12.05 -11.63 -15.93
CA ALA A 257 -12.50 -10.27 -16.20
C ALA A 257 -13.61 -10.25 -17.23
N THR A 258 -14.58 -9.35 -17.04
CA THR A 258 -15.66 -9.04 -17.96
C THR A 258 -15.53 -7.57 -18.36
N LEU A 259 -15.11 -7.30 -19.61
CA LEU A 259 -14.77 -5.95 -20.08
C LEU A 259 -15.80 -5.46 -21.09
N ALA A 260 -16.53 -4.42 -20.74
CA ALA A 260 -17.34 -3.66 -21.70
C ALA A 260 -16.42 -2.87 -22.63
N LEU A 261 -16.56 -3.06 -23.95
CA LEU A 261 -15.67 -2.48 -24.95
C LEU A 261 -16.23 -1.15 -25.51
N PRO A 262 -15.37 -0.18 -25.85
CA PRO A 262 -13.90 -0.21 -25.83
C PRO A 262 -13.32 -0.10 -24.41
N ARG A 263 -12.17 -0.73 -24.13
CA ARG A 263 -11.56 -0.75 -22.80
C ARG A 263 -10.04 -0.86 -22.84
N ALA A 264 -9.37 -0.19 -21.89
CA ALA A 264 -7.97 -0.44 -21.55
C ALA A 264 -7.88 -1.29 -20.27
N THR A 265 -6.83 -2.15 -20.17
CA THR A 265 -6.49 -2.87 -18.95
C THR A 265 -5.67 -1.97 -17.99
N PRO A 266 -5.48 -2.35 -16.73
CA PRO A 266 -4.44 -1.77 -15.88
C PRO A 266 -3.05 -1.86 -16.53
N TRP A 267 -2.13 -1.03 -16.08
CA TRP A 267 -0.74 -1.08 -16.50
C TRP A 267 0.00 -2.24 -15.83
N ARG A 268 0.85 -2.89 -16.61
CA ARG A 268 1.89 -3.80 -16.11
C ARG A 268 3.17 -3.00 -15.98
N VAL A 269 3.83 -3.09 -14.82
CA VAL A 269 4.91 -2.19 -14.42
C VAL A 269 6.20 -2.99 -14.23
N ILE A 270 7.29 -2.50 -14.81
CA ILE A 270 8.65 -3.00 -14.65
C ILE A 270 9.50 -1.80 -14.23
N MET A 271 9.79 -1.66 -12.93
CA MET A 271 10.68 -0.61 -12.42
C MET A 271 12.11 -1.12 -12.43
N LEU A 272 13.05 -0.22 -12.70
CA LEU A 272 14.47 -0.55 -12.86
C LEU A 272 15.33 0.50 -12.13
N GLY A 273 16.39 0.06 -11.46
CA GLY A 273 17.34 0.97 -10.80
C GLY A 273 18.71 0.34 -10.60
N ASP A 274 19.75 1.15 -10.58
CA ASP A 274 21.12 0.77 -10.24
C ASP A 274 21.31 0.62 -8.73
N LYS A 275 20.42 1.22 -7.95
CA LYS A 275 20.40 1.19 -6.49
C LYS A 275 19.02 0.86 -5.98
N ALA A 276 18.96 0.25 -4.82
CA ALA A 276 17.69 0.02 -4.13
C ALA A 276 16.90 1.32 -3.89
N THR A 277 17.60 2.42 -3.61
CA THR A 277 17.00 3.74 -3.41
C THR A 277 16.30 4.30 -4.66
N ASP A 278 16.68 3.89 -5.85
CA ASP A 278 16.02 4.32 -7.10
C ASP A 278 14.61 3.75 -7.19
N ILE A 279 14.41 2.50 -6.74
CA ILE A 279 13.09 1.87 -6.65
C ILE A 279 12.19 2.61 -5.65
N LEU A 280 12.74 2.99 -4.49
CA LEU A 280 12.00 3.72 -3.44
C LEU A 280 11.62 5.15 -3.86
N ALA A 281 12.48 5.79 -4.66
CA ALA A 281 12.27 7.17 -5.11
C ALA A 281 11.33 7.29 -6.33
N SER A 282 11.00 6.16 -6.97
CA SER A 282 10.19 6.16 -8.18
C SER A 282 8.74 6.59 -7.91
N ALA A 283 8.25 7.50 -8.73
CA ALA A 283 6.83 7.89 -8.77
C ALA A 283 6.07 7.26 -9.94
N MET A 284 6.66 6.29 -10.63
CA MET A 284 6.12 5.71 -11.86
C MET A 284 4.71 5.15 -11.70
N VAL A 285 4.44 4.45 -10.58
CA VAL A 285 3.11 3.87 -10.33
C VAL A 285 2.06 4.97 -10.19
N LEU A 286 2.37 6.09 -9.52
CA LEU A 286 1.48 7.25 -9.45
C LEU A 286 1.30 7.88 -10.85
N ASN A 287 2.38 8.04 -11.60
CA ASN A 287 2.38 8.66 -12.94
C ASN A 287 1.60 7.88 -13.99
N LEU A 288 1.39 6.57 -13.78
CA LEU A 288 0.55 5.72 -14.63
C LEU A 288 -0.94 5.78 -14.30
N ASN A 289 -1.33 6.48 -13.23
CA ASN A 289 -2.72 6.73 -12.87
C ASN A 289 -3.23 8.05 -13.45
N ASP A 290 -4.54 8.15 -13.60
CA ASP A 290 -5.20 9.37 -14.04
C ASP A 290 -5.05 10.50 -13.00
N PRO A 291 -5.09 11.77 -13.41
CA PRO A 291 -5.15 12.91 -12.51
C PRO A 291 -6.29 12.82 -11.51
N CYS A 292 -6.22 13.64 -10.45
CA CYS A 292 -7.27 13.73 -9.42
C CYS A 292 -8.65 13.93 -10.06
N ALA A 293 -9.59 13.05 -9.69
CA ALA A 293 -10.96 13.06 -10.16
C ALA A 293 -11.92 13.88 -9.27
N LEU A 294 -11.46 14.40 -8.14
CA LEU A 294 -12.26 15.17 -7.20
C LEU A 294 -12.17 16.66 -7.51
N ASP A 295 -13.32 17.34 -7.59
CA ASP A 295 -13.40 18.79 -7.85
C ASP A 295 -12.92 19.63 -6.65
N ASP A 296 -13.13 19.13 -5.42
CA ASP A 296 -12.69 19.76 -4.18
C ASP A 296 -11.94 18.73 -3.31
N THR A 297 -10.71 19.05 -2.97
CA THR A 297 -9.85 18.24 -2.10
C THR A 297 -9.50 18.95 -0.79
N SER A 298 -10.06 20.11 -0.53
CA SER A 298 -9.73 20.95 0.63
C SER A 298 -10.08 20.32 1.99
N TRP A 299 -10.95 19.31 1.99
CA TRP A 299 -11.37 18.55 3.16
C TRP A 299 -10.46 17.36 3.46
N ILE A 300 -9.57 17.00 2.53
CA ILE A 300 -8.61 15.89 2.68
C ILE A 300 -7.36 16.43 3.37
N HIS A 301 -6.96 15.78 4.45
CA HIS A 301 -5.79 16.21 5.23
C HIS A 301 -5.03 15.01 5.82
N PRO A 302 -3.71 15.04 5.77
CA PRO A 302 -2.87 14.08 6.50
C PRO A 302 -3.12 14.17 8.01
N THR A 303 -3.11 13.03 8.68
CA THR A 303 -3.60 12.89 10.06
C THR A 303 -2.69 12.01 10.89
N LYS A 304 -2.42 12.41 12.13
CA LYS A 304 -1.91 11.53 13.18
C LYS A 304 -3.05 11.11 14.10
N TYR A 305 -3.16 9.81 14.34
CA TYR A 305 -4.25 9.27 15.14
C TYR A 305 -3.78 8.27 16.18
N MET A 306 -4.58 8.08 17.21
CA MET A 306 -4.49 6.98 18.16
C MET A 306 -5.69 6.04 18.00
N GLY A 307 -5.69 4.90 18.67
CA GLY A 307 -6.81 3.97 18.57
C GLY A 307 -7.11 3.21 19.87
N VAL A 308 -8.40 3.05 20.15
CA VAL A 308 -8.89 1.98 21.02
C VAL A 308 -8.89 0.72 20.15
N TRP A 309 -7.73 0.06 20.10
CA TRP A 309 -7.40 -1.04 19.21
C TRP A 309 -6.37 -2.00 19.82
N TRP A 310 -5.16 -1.50 20.18
CA TRP A 310 -4.07 -2.34 20.65
C TRP A 310 -4.42 -3.12 21.92
N GLU A 311 -5.23 -2.55 22.79
CA GLU A 311 -5.70 -3.24 23.99
C GLU A 311 -6.59 -4.46 23.67
N MET A 312 -7.31 -4.47 22.51
CA MET A 312 -8.04 -5.64 22.06
C MET A 312 -7.10 -6.68 21.45
N ILE A 313 -6.15 -6.28 20.61
CA ILE A 313 -5.13 -7.16 20.02
C ILE A 313 -4.32 -7.88 21.12
N THR A 314 -4.02 -7.18 22.20
CA THR A 314 -3.29 -7.77 23.35
C THR A 314 -4.17 -8.59 24.30
N GLY A 315 -5.49 -8.54 24.14
CA GLY A 315 -6.45 -9.23 25.01
C GLY A 315 -6.70 -8.53 26.34
N LYS A 316 -6.23 -7.28 26.53
CA LYS A 316 -6.54 -6.46 27.71
C LYS A 316 -8.01 -6.06 27.75
N SER A 317 -8.61 -5.81 26.59
CA SER A 317 -10.05 -5.60 26.39
C SER A 317 -10.57 -6.40 25.21
N GLN A 318 -11.86 -6.28 24.89
CA GLN A 318 -12.52 -7.01 23.82
C GLN A 318 -13.34 -6.05 22.95
N TRP A 319 -13.52 -6.43 21.67
CA TRP A 319 -14.41 -5.70 20.74
C TRP A 319 -15.88 -5.86 21.08
N SER A 320 -16.28 -7.03 21.63
CA SER A 320 -17.65 -7.37 21.98
C SER A 320 -18.09 -6.80 23.33
N TYR A 321 -19.40 -6.64 23.49
CA TYR A 321 -20.04 -6.17 24.72
C TYR A 321 -20.49 -7.32 25.63
N THR A 322 -20.92 -8.46 25.04
CA THR A 322 -21.47 -9.62 25.74
C THR A 322 -20.74 -10.91 25.35
N ASN A 323 -21.09 -12.03 26.03
CA ASN A 323 -20.66 -13.38 25.66
C ASN A 323 -21.76 -14.13 24.88
N ALA A 324 -22.65 -13.41 24.18
CA ALA A 324 -23.66 -14.05 23.35
C ALA A 324 -23.01 -14.76 22.15
N GLU A 325 -23.56 -15.87 21.71
CA GLU A 325 -23.09 -16.61 20.55
C GLU A 325 -24.27 -17.11 19.70
N ASN A 326 -24.05 -17.28 18.41
CA ASN A 326 -25.01 -17.89 17.46
C ASN A 326 -26.39 -17.22 17.47
N PHE A 327 -26.44 -15.90 17.54
CA PHE A 327 -27.68 -15.13 17.52
C PHE A 327 -27.92 -14.46 16.14
N ASP A 328 -29.17 -14.02 15.93
CA ASP A 328 -29.54 -13.19 14.79
C ASP A 328 -29.54 -11.72 15.21
N LEU A 329 -28.64 -10.92 14.61
CA LEU A 329 -28.48 -9.52 14.93
C LEU A 329 -29.78 -8.72 14.76
N ALA A 330 -30.61 -9.06 13.78
CA ALA A 330 -31.87 -8.37 13.51
C ALA A 330 -32.90 -8.50 14.66
N THR A 331 -32.77 -9.53 15.50
CA THR A 331 -33.73 -9.83 16.59
C THR A 331 -33.10 -9.75 17.98
N PHE A 332 -31.78 -9.62 18.08
CA PHE A 332 -31.08 -9.62 19.36
C PHE A 332 -31.26 -8.28 20.10
N ASP A 333 -31.74 -8.34 21.34
CA ASP A 333 -32.02 -7.15 22.15
C ASP A 333 -30.86 -6.83 23.11
N TYR A 334 -29.92 -5.99 22.66
CA TYR A 334 -28.78 -5.57 23.46
C TYR A 334 -29.14 -4.83 24.73
N SER A 335 -30.35 -4.24 24.83
CA SER A 335 -30.79 -3.57 26.07
C SER A 335 -31.02 -4.57 27.23
N LYS A 336 -31.21 -5.85 26.92
CA LYS A 336 -31.37 -6.95 27.87
C LYS A 336 -30.13 -7.82 28.01
N ALA A 337 -29.14 -7.60 27.19
CA ALA A 337 -27.90 -8.37 27.20
C ALA A 337 -27.06 -8.01 28.45
N LYS A 338 -26.41 -9.03 29.02
CA LYS A 338 -25.52 -8.83 30.17
C LYS A 338 -24.12 -8.52 29.67
N PRO A 339 -23.55 -7.34 30.02
CA PRO A 339 -22.19 -7.02 29.66
C PRO A 339 -21.20 -7.97 30.37
N HIS A 340 -20.12 -8.37 29.70
CA HIS A 340 -19.04 -9.14 30.32
C HIS A 340 -18.03 -8.26 31.08
N GLY A 341 -18.05 -6.92 30.85
CA GLY A 341 -17.23 -5.95 31.58
C GLY A 341 -15.80 -5.75 31.03
N GLN A 342 -15.51 -6.29 29.85
CA GLN A 342 -14.18 -6.16 29.19
C GLN A 342 -14.27 -5.40 27.85
N HIS A 343 -15.41 -4.81 27.53
CA HIS A 343 -15.61 -4.05 26.30
C HIS A 343 -14.70 -2.81 26.28
N GLY A 344 -13.80 -2.71 25.28
CA GLY A 344 -12.83 -1.62 25.17
C GLY A 344 -13.44 -0.31 24.71
N ALA A 345 -14.41 -0.33 23.80
CA ALA A 345 -15.06 0.84 23.25
C ALA A 345 -16.16 1.42 24.15
N ASN A 346 -15.99 1.39 25.49
CA ASN A 346 -16.95 1.97 26.42
C ASN A 346 -16.69 3.46 26.66
N ASN A 347 -17.70 4.20 27.13
CA ASN A 347 -17.67 5.65 27.34
C ASN A 347 -16.50 6.12 28.20
N GLU A 348 -16.13 5.41 29.26
CA GLU A 348 -15.06 5.81 30.18
C GLU A 348 -13.70 5.68 29.50
N ASN A 349 -13.42 4.52 28.89
CA ASN A 349 -12.15 4.26 28.22
C ASN A 349 -11.94 5.19 27.02
N VAL A 350 -12.95 5.39 26.17
CA VAL A 350 -12.88 6.28 25.00
C VAL A 350 -12.59 7.73 25.45
N ARG A 351 -13.20 8.23 26.54
CA ARG A 351 -12.88 9.56 27.09
C ARG A 351 -11.42 9.67 27.53
N ARG A 352 -10.89 8.63 28.18
CA ARG A 352 -9.47 8.57 28.58
C ARG A 352 -8.53 8.70 27.37
N TYR A 353 -8.84 8.02 26.27
CA TYR A 353 -8.06 8.13 25.02
C TYR A 353 -8.23 9.50 24.35
N ILE A 354 -9.44 10.09 24.34
CA ILE A 354 -9.69 11.45 23.82
C ILE A 354 -8.82 12.46 24.58
N ASP A 355 -8.83 12.41 25.92
CA ASP A 355 -8.03 13.33 26.75
C ASP A 355 -6.55 13.21 26.43
N PHE A 356 -6.01 11.97 26.38
CA PHE A 356 -4.60 11.74 26.10
C PHE A 356 -4.23 12.20 24.66
N ALA A 357 -5.05 11.89 23.67
CA ALA A 357 -4.82 12.31 22.28
C ALA A 357 -4.79 13.85 22.16
N ALA A 358 -5.75 14.54 22.79
CA ALA A 358 -5.83 15.99 22.78
C ALA A 358 -4.63 16.64 23.48
N GLU A 359 -4.21 16.12 24.64
CA GLU A 359 -3.05 16.61 25.40
C GLU A 359 -1.73 16.46 24.65
N ASN A 360 -1.65 15.49 23.71
CA ASN A 360 -0.44 15.16 22.97
C ASN A 360 -0.46 15.59 21.49
N GLY A 361 -1.48 16.36 21.05
CA GLY A 361 -1.52 16.99 19.73
C GLY A 361 -1.85 16.02 18.59
N PHE A 362 -2.63 14.97 18.87
CA PHE A 362 -3.19 14.11 17.84
C PHE A 362 -4.47 14.71 17.28
N ASP A 363 -4.76 14.41 16.01
CA ASP A 363 -5.91 14.98 15.30
C ASP A 363 -7.14 14.08 15.43
N GLN A 364 -6.95 12.78 15.48
CA GLN A 364 -8.04 11.79 15.45
C GLN A 364 -7.83 10.64 16.43
N LEU A 365 -8.95 9.97 16.76
CA LEU A 365 -9.00 8.77 17.57
C LEU A 365 -9.90 7.71 16.90
N LEU A 366 -9.30 6.59 16.48
CA LEU A 366 -10.02 5.41 16.00
C LEU A 366 -10.68 4.68 17.16
N ILE A 367 -11.95 4.27 16.98
CA ILE A 367 -12.65 3.43 17.94
C ILE A 367 -13.12 2.15 17.25
N GLU A 368 -12.43 1.05 17.49
CA GLU A 368 -12.91 -0.27 17.09
C GLU A 368 -13.90 -0.82 18.11
N GLY A 369 -14.78 -1.70 17.69
CA GLY A 369 -15.75 -2.33 18.59
C GLY A 369 -16.88 -1.42 19.05
N TRP A 370 -17.12 -0.26 18.40
CA TRP A 370 -18.12 0.72 18.82
C TRP A 370 -19.57 0.26 18.58
N ASN A 371 -19.80 -0.53 17.54
CA ASN A 371 -21.11 -0.96 17.05
C ASN A 371 -21.40 -2.42 17.37
N VAL A 372 -22.69 -2.79 17.34
CA VAL A 372 -23.18 -4.13 17.62
C VAL A 372 -22.73 -5.16 16.59
N GLY A 373 -22.52 -6.43 17.01
CA GLY A 373 -22.22 -7.57 16.13
C GLY A 373 -20.90 -8.31 16.39
N TRP A 374 -19.99 -7.75 17.16
CA TRP A 374 -18.66 -8.30 17.41
C TRP A 374 -18.62 -9.61 18.20
N GLU A 375 -19.71 -10.00 18.83
CA GLU A 375 -19.81 -11.29 19.56
C GLU A 375 -19.71 -12.49 18.63
N ASP A 376 -20.11 -12.34 17.37
CA ASP A 376 -20.33 -13.48 16.46
C ASP A 376 -19.91 -13.17 15.02
N TRP A 377 -18.76 -12.50 14.86
CA TRP A 377 -18.27 -11.99 13.58
C TRP A 377 -17.21 -12.88 12.93
N PHE A 378 -16.11 -13.13 13.62
CA PHE A 378 -14.94 -13.80 13.04
C PHE A 378 -15.20 -15.28 12.74
N GLY A 379 -14.99 -15.69 11.48
CA GLY A 379 -15.10 -17.08 11.04
C GLY A 379 -16.52 -17.65 10.99
N LYS A 380 -17.55 -16.83 11.20
CA LYS A 380 -18.98 -17.29 11.18
C LYS A 380 -19.62 -17.18 9.81
N GLU A 381 -19.01 -16.44 8.88
CA GLU A 381 -19.50 -16.28 7.50
C GLU A 381 -20.98 -15.89 7.41
N LYS A 382 -21.39 -14.88 8.20
CA LYS A 382 -22.76 -14.38 8.25
C LYS A 382 -22.98 -13.26 7.24
N ASP A 383 -24.09 -13.30 6.52
CA ASP A 383 -24.48 -12.20 5.62
C ASP A 383 -24.77 -10.91 6.40
N PHE A 384 -25.57 -10.97 7.47
CA PHE A 384 -25.89 -9.82 8.31
C PHE A 384 -25.17 -9.92 9.66
N VAL A 385 -23.95 -9.43 9.71
CA VAL A 385 -23.09 -9.45 10.91
C VAL A 385 -23.03 -8.09 11.59
N PHE A 386 -23.01 -6.98 10.82
CA PHE A 386 -23.00 -5.61 11.31
C PHE A 386 -24.06 -4.76 10.60
N ASP A 387 -24.64 -3.79 11.29
CA ASP A 387 -25.56 -2.79 10.70
C ASP A 387 -24.92 -1.42 10.45
N PHE A 388 -23.70 -1.21 10.95
CA PHE A 388 -22.88 0.00 10.80
C PHE A 388 -23.50 1.29 11.33
N VAL A 389 -24.60 1.22 12.07
CA VAL A 389 -25.30 2.42 12.59
C VAL A 389 -25.71 2.32 14.07
N THR A 390 -25.74 1.12 14.65
CA THR A 390 -26.20 0.92 16.02
C THR A 390 -25.01 0.76 16.98
N PRO A 391 -24.77 1.73 17.89
CA PRO A 391 -23.71 1.60 18.90
C PRO A 391 -24.10 0.59 19.98
N TYR A 392 -23.08 0.05 20.66
CA TYR A 392 -23.32 -0.71 21.90
C TYR A 392 -23.94 0.15 22.99
N PRO A 393 -24.64 -0.44 23.98
CA PRO A 393 -25.32 0.31 25.05
C PRO A 393 -24.42 1.21 25.91
N ASP A 394 -23.14 0.89 25.99
CA ASP A 394 -22.12 1.62 26.77
C ASP A 394 -21.27 2.57 25.91
N PHE A 395 -21.65 2.76 24.61
CA PHE A 395 -21.02 3.71 23.70
C PHE A 395 -22.03 4.79 23.28
N ASP A 396 -22.00 5.94 23.95
CA ASP A 396 -22.82 7.09 23.57
C ASP A 396 -22.14 7.89 22.45
N ILE A 397 -22.43 7.52 21.20
CA ILE A 397 -21.82 8.09 19.99
C ILE A 397 -21.94 9.63 19.97
N LYS A 398 -23.09 10.19 20.41
CA LYS A 398 -23.28 11.65 20.41
C LYS A 398 -22.43 12.33 21.48
N ALA A 399 -22.51 11.84 22.72
CA ALA A 399 -21.79 12.45 23.85
C ALA A 399 -20.27 12.33 23.67
N LEU A 400 -19.78 11.24 23.06
CA LEU A 400 -18.35 11.05 22.80
C LEU A 400 -17.84 11.95 21.67
N ASN A 401 -18.60 12.13 20.57
CA ASN A 401 -18.23 13.06 19.51
C ASN A 401 -18.28 14.52 20.00
N ASP A 402 -19.33 14.91 20.72
CA ASP A 402 -19.40 16.26 21.32
C ASP A 402 -18.20 16.53 22.25
N TYR A 403 -17.80 15.53 23.03
CA TYR A 403 -16.65 15.62 23.91
C TYR A 403 -15.33 15.72 23.14
N ALA A 404 -15.12 14.88 22.16
CA ALA A 404 -13.93 14.89 21.30
C ALA A 404 -13.79 16.25 20.59
N HIS A 405 -14.86 16.76 19.98
CA HIS A 405 -14.87 18.06 19.32
C HIS A 405 -14.58 19.21 20.30
N SER A 406 -15.07 19.13 21.54
CA SER A 406 -14.75 20.13 22.57
C SER A 406 -13.27 20.20 22.93
N LYS A 407 -12.53 19.12 22.66
CA LYS A 407 -11.08 19.00 22.85
C LYS A 407 -10.27 19.24 21.57
N GLY A 408 -10.91 19.51 20.43
CA GLY A 408 -10.26 19.67 19.12
C GLY A 408 -9.88 18.35 18.44
N ILE A 409 -10.42 17.21 18.89
CA ILE A 409 -10.19 15.87 18.33
C ILE A 409 -11.41 15.45 17.51
N LYS A 410 -11.20 14.74 16.41
CA LYS A 410 -12.26 14.01 15.72
C LYS A 410 -12.16 12.50 16.02
N LEU A 411 -13.30 11.83 16.09
CA LEU A 411 -13.30 10.38 16.11
C LEU A 411 -13.18 9.84 14.68
N MET A 412 -12.43 8.76 14.50
CA MET A 412 -12.34 7.99 13.26
C MET A 412 -13.29 6.79 13.37
N MET A 413 -14.10 6.60 12.35
CA MET A 413 -15.06 5.52 12.27
C MET A 413 -14.37 4.19 11.95
N HIS A 414 -14.93 3.07 12.42
CA HIS A 414 -14.55 1.72 12.05
C HIS A 414 -15.75 0.99 11.43
N HIS A 415 -15.58 0.49 10.22
CA HIS A 415 -16.54 -0.37 9.53
C HIS A 415 -15.89 -1.73 9.22
N GLU A 416 -15.97 -2.68 10.16
CA GLU A 416 -15.60 -4.07 9.88
C GLU A 416 -16.76 -4.79 9.16
N THR A 417 -16.45 -5.49 8.08
CA THR A 417 -17.47 -6.18 7.26
C THR A 417 -17.52 -7.67 7.49
N SER A 418 -16.48 -8.26 8.11
CA SER A 418 -16.31 -9.73 8.24
C SER A 418 -16.46 -10.45 6.88
N GLY A 419 -15.96 -9.80 5.81
CA GLY A 419 -16.06 -10.29 4.44
C GLY A 419 -17.46 -10.20 3.80
N SER A 420 -18.51 -9.76 4.55
CA SER A 420 -19.89 -9.66 4.04
C SER A 420 -20.10 -8.36 3.24
N VAL A 421 -19.60 -8.36 2.01
CA VAL A 421 -19.57 -7.20 1.12
C VAL A 421 -20.98 -6.75 0.75
N GLY A 422 -21.87 -7.68 0.39
CA GLY A 422 -23.24 -7.33 0.04
C GLY A 422 -24.04 -6.71 1.19
N ASN A 423 -23.70 -7.05 2.44
CA ASN A 423 -24.23 -6.39 3.62
C ASN A 423 -23.72 -4.95 3.75
N TYR A 424 -22.43 -4.75 3.56
CA TYR A 424 -21.84 -3.41 3.63
C TYR A 424 -22.39 -2.49 2.54
N GLU A 425 -22.45 -2.96 1.28
CA GLU A 425 -23.04 -2.20 0.16
C GLU A 425 -24.47 -1.72 0.43
N LYS A 426 -25.27 -2.54 1.12
CA LYS A 426 -26.64 -2.20 1.50
C LYS A 426 -26.74 -1.08 2.55
N HIS A 427 -25.76 -1.02 3.48
CA HIS A 427 -25.81 -0.13 4.64
C HIS A 427 -24.88 1.08 4.51
N MET A 428 -24.02 1.11 3.50
CA MET A 428 -22.94 2.10 3.34
C MET A 428 -23.44 3.55 3.37
N GLU A 429 -24.52 3.85 2.64
CA GLU A 429 -25.09 5.23 2.64
C GLU A 429 -25.58 5.63 4.04
N ALA A 430 -26.29 4.74 4.73
CA ALA A 430 -26.77 5.02 6.10
C ALA A 430 -25.61 5.18 7.08
N ALA A 431 -24.53 4.43 6.88
CA ALA A 431 -23.32 4.53 7.68
C ALA A 431 -22.59 5.88 7.45
N TYR A 432 -22.43 6.32 6.19
CA TYR A 432 -21.82 7.60 5.86
C TYR A 432 -22.70 8.78 6.31
N ASP A 433 -24.03 8.68 6.19
CA ASP A 433 -24.97 9.67 6.76
C ASP A 433 -24.82 9.79 8.28
N LEU A 434 -24.62 8.66 8.98
CA LEU A 434 -24.35 8.65 10.42
C LEU A 434 -23.04 9.37 10.73
N MET A 435 -21.99 9.10 9.96
CA MET A 435 -20.69 9.74 10.10
C MET A 435 -20.81 11.27 9.95
N ASN A 436 -21.45 11.73 8.89
CA ASN A 436 -21.66 13.16 8.66
C ASN A 436 -22.48 13.81 9.78
N ARG A 437 -23.51 13.11 10.31
CA ARG A 437 -24.34 13.59 11.42
C ARG A 437 -23.53 13.88 12.69
N TYR A 438 -22.52 13.08 12.96
CA TYR A 438 -21.68 13.19 14.16
C TYR A 438 -20.31 13.80 13.91
N GLY A 439 -20.00 14.20 12.66
CA GLY A 439 -18.79 14.95 12.31
C GLY A 439 -17.52 14.11 12.14
N TYR A 440 -17.68 12.83 11.85
CA TYR A 440 -16.57 11.99 11.39
C TYR A 440 -16.14 12.38 9.96
N ASP A 441 -14.86 12.38 9.67
CA ASP A 441 -14.30 12.65 8.35
C ASP A 441 -13.32 11.58 7.84
N ALA A 442 -13.15 10.50 8.59
CA ALA A 442 -12.34 9.36 8.20
C ALA A 442 -12.95 8.04 8.68
N VAL A 443 -12.77 6.99 7.88
CA VAL A 443 -13.20 5.62 8.18
C VAL A 443 -12.07 4.63 7.95
N LYS A 444 -11.86 3.73 8.91
CA LYS A 444 -11.16 2.46 8.71
C LYS A 444 -12.20 1.42 8.30
N SER A 445 -12.07 0.83 7.11
CA SER A 445 -12.94 -0.26 6.63
C SER A 445 -12.16 -1.56 6.56
N GLY A 446 -12.68 -2.62 7.20
CA GLY A 446 -12.06 -3.94 7.26
C GLY A 446 -12.87 -5.02 6.52
N TYR A 447 -12.17 -6.04 6.02
CA TYR A 447 -12.75 -7.15 5.26
C TYR A 447 -12.20 -8.50 5.72
N VAL A 448 -12.08 -8.67 7.03
CA VAL A 448 -11.52 -9.90 7.65
C VAL A 448 -12.33 -11.13 7.27
N GLY A 449 -11.64 -12.19 6.85
CA GLY A 449 -12.23 -13.49 6.55
C GLY A 449 -12.60 -13.69 5.09
N HIS A 450 -13.37 -14.75 4.80
CA HIS A 450 -13.77 -15.07 3.44
C HIS A 450 -14.79 -14.07 2.89
N ILE A 451 -14.62 -13.70 1.62
CA ILE A 451 -15.58 -12.82 0.96
C ILE A 451 -16.92 -13.53 0.76
N LEU A 452 -18.01 -12.83 1.07
CA LEU A 452 -19.38 -13.24 0.78
C LEU A 452 -19.99 -12.37 -0.33
N PRO A 453 -20.64 -12.98 -1.34
CA PRO A 453 -21.01 -14.38 -1.45
C PRO A 453 -19.84 -15.33 -1.71
N LYS A 454 -19.94 -16.58 -1.23
CA LYS A 454 -18.92 -17.61 -1.42
C LYS A 454 -18.57 -17.84 -2.88
N GLY A 455 -17.28 -18.02 -3.14
CA GLY A 455 -16.71 -18.18 -4.48
C GLY A 455 -16.10 -16.90 -5.04
N ASP A 456 -16.29 -15.77 -4.37
CA ASP A 456 -15.54 -14.55 -4.63
C ASP A 456 -14.27 -14.49 -3.77
N THR A 457 -13.34 -13.62 -4.14
CA THR A 457 -12.04 -13.48 -3.48
C THR A 457 -11.68 -12.00 -3.33
N HIS A 458 -10.77 -11.68 -2.38
CA HIS A 458 -10.40 -10.29 -2.06
C HIS A 458 -9.90 -9.46 -3.24
N TYR A 459 -9.38 -10.09 -4.30
CA TYR A 459 -8.75 -9.37 -5.42
C TYR A 459 -9.43 -9.62 -6.77
N SER A 460 -10.63 -10.22 -6.76
CA SER A 460 -11.46 -10.39 -7.97
C SER A 460 -11.86 -9.03 -8.57
N GLN A 461 -12.25 -9.01 -9.84
CA GLN A 461 -12.78 -7.79 -10.49
C GLN A 461 -13.94 -7.18 -9.70
N ARG A 462 -14.86 -8.00 -9.16
CA ARG A 462 -15.98 -7.52 -8.35
C ARG A 462 -15.50 -6.80 -7.10
N MET A 463 -14.53 -7.37 -6.40
CA MET A 463 -14.00 -6.78 -5.16
C MET A 463 -13.18 -5.51 -5.43
N VAL A 464 -12.37 -5.49 -6.49
CA VAL A 464 -11.68 -4.26 -6.93
C VAL A 464 -12.70 -3.13 -7.19
N ASN A 465 -13.82 -3.46 -7.87
CA ASN A 465 -14.89 -2.49 -8.12
C ASN A 465 -15.57 -2.06 -6.82
N HIS A 466 -15.79 -2.97 -5.89
CA HIS A 466 -16.38 -2.67 -4.57
C HIS A 466 -15.51 -1.69 -3.78
N TYR A 467 -14.19 -1.94 -3.66
CA TYR A 467 -13.28 -1.05 -2.93
C TYR A 467 -13.27 0.35 -3.53
N LEU A 468 -13.23 0.45 -4.86
CA LEU A 468 -13.24 1.73 -5.54
C LEU A 468 -14.59 2.45 -5.40
N ASP A 469 -15.70 1.73 -5.44
CA ASP A 469 -17.05 2.28 -5.19
C ASP A 469 -17.15 2.85 -3.77
N ALA A 470 -16.67 2.11 -2.76
CA ALA A 470 -16.62 2.58 -1.38
C ALA A 470 -15.81 3.88 -1.22
N VAL A 471 -14.65 3.99 -1.88
CA VAL A 471 -13.82 5.20 -1.88
C VAL A 471 -14.55 6.38 -2.55
N LYS A 472 -15.22 6.15 -3.68
CA LYS A 472 -15.98 7.20 -4.38
C LYS A 472 -17.17 7.70 -3.58
N ARG A 473 -17.97 6.78 -3.02
CA ARG A 473 -19.10 7.15 -2.15
C ARG A 473 -18.63 7.88 -0.90
N ALA A 474 -17.52 7.45 -0.29
CA ALA A 474 -16.92 8.18 0.82
C ALA A 474 -16.51 9.61 0.42
N ALA A 475 -15.97 9.82 -0.79
CA ALA A 475 -15.64 11.14 -1.30
C ALA A 475 -16.88 12.03 -1.47
N ASP A 476 -18.01 11.48 -1.94
CA ASP A 476 -19.29 12.21 -2.03
C ASP A 476 -19.78 12.70 -0.66
N HIS A 477 -19.39 12.01 0.42
CA HIS A 477 -19.66 12.37 1.81
C HIS A 477 -18.52 13.14 2.50
N HIS A 478 -17.45 13.49 1.79
CA HIS A 478 -16.23 14.12 2.33
C HIS A 478 -15.57 13.28 3.44
N ILE A 479 -15.43 11.98 3.20
CA ILE A 479 -14.84 11.00 4.12
C ILE A 479 -13.55 10.44 3.52
N MET A 480 -12.46 10.49 4.30
CA MET A 480 -11.19 9.81 3.99
C MET A 480 -11.31 8.32 4.32
N VAL A 481 -10.67 7.47 3.51
CA VAL A 481 -10.74 6.01 3.64
C VAL A 481 -9.37 5.42 3.94
N ASN A 482 -9.33 4.55 4.95
CA ASN A 482 -8.24 3.63 5.25
C ASN A 482 -8.77 2.18 5.09
N GLY A 483 -8.37 1.48 4.01
CA GLY A 483 -8.87 0.14 3.69
C GLY A 483 -7.97 -0.95 4.26
N HIS A 484 -8.48 -1.80 5.15
CA HIS A 484 -7.80 -2.99 5.65
C HIS A 484 -8.29 -4.23 4.90
N GLU A 485 -7.43 -5.24 4.73
CA GLU A 485 -7.65 -6.48 3.94
C GLU A 485 -8.13 -6.23 2.49
N ALA A 486 -8.12 -5.00 2.04
CA ALA A 486 -8.47 -4.63 0.66
C ALA A 486 -7.38 -5.05 -0.33
N VAL A 487 -7.65 -4.92 -1.63
CA VAL A 487 -6.63 -5.14 -2.65
C VAL A 487 -5.45 -4.19 -2.46
N ARG A 488 -4.25 -4.68 -2.69
CA ARG A 488 -3.01 -3.87 -2.62
C ARG A 488 -3.10 -2.60 -3.48
N PRO A 489 -2.50 -1.49 -3.06
CA PRO A 489 -2.59 -0.23 -3.80
C PRO A 489 -1.81 -0.29 -5.11
N THR A 490 -2.33 0.45 -6.09
CA THR A 490 -1.80 0.54 -7.45
C THR A 490 -1.73 1.99 -7.94
N GLY A 491 -1.52 2.94 -7.01
CA GLY A 491 -1.40 4.37 -7.30
C GLY A 491 -2.72 5.13 -7.39
N LEU A 492 -3.86 4.49 -7.10
CA LEU A 492 -5.19 5.12 -7.19
C LEU A 492 -5.37 6.32 -6.25
N CYS A 493 -4.51 6.49 -5.24
CA CYS A 493 -4.49 7.67 -4.39
C CYS A 493 -4.13 8.98 -5.15
N ARG A 494 -3.53 8.91 -6.34
CA ARG A 494 -3.41 10.07 -7.25
C ARG A 494 -4.77 10.51 -7.75
N THR A 495 -5.60 9.57 -8.19
CA THR A 495 -6.93 9.84 -8.77
C THR A 495 -7.98 10.12 -7.69
N TYR A 496 -7.92 9.39 -6.58
CA TYR A 496 -8.82 9.50 -5.43
C TYR A 496 -8.01 9.75 -4.15
N PRO A 497 -7.57 10.99 -3.89
CA PRO A 497 -6.71 11.32 -2.74
C PRO A 497 -7.39 11.17 -1.37
N ASN A 498 -8.69 10.91 -1.31
CA ASN A 498 -9.37 10.52 -0.08
C ASN A 498 -9.08 9.05 0.32
N LEU A 499 -8.45 8.24 -0.53
CA LEU A 499 -7.85 6.95 -0.16
C LEU A 499 -6.49 7.24 0.50
N VAL A 500 -6.52 7.51 1.80
CA VAL A 500 -5.35 7.96 2.58
C VAL A 500 -4.57 6.82 3.24
N GLY A 501 -5.14 5.63 3.31
CA GLY A 501 -4.50 4.47 3.91
C GLY A 501 -5.00 3.16 3.33
N ASN A 502 -4.16 2.15 3.42
CA ASN A 502 -4.46 0.78 3.07
C ASN A 502 -3.50 -0.12 3.84
N GLU A 503 -3.95 -1.28 4.33
CA GLU A 503 -3.07 -2.25 4.97
C GLU A 503 -2.45 -3.21 3.95
N SER A 504 -3.20 -4.20 3.48
CA SER A 504 -2.84 -5.20 2.46
C SER A 504 -1.44 -5.80 2.61
N ALA A 505 -1.00 -6.02 3.83
CA ALA A 505 0.22 -6.72 4.21
C ALA A 505 0.23 -6.96 5.73
N MET A 506 1.10 -7.85 6.19
CA MET A 506 1.31 -8.08 7.62
C MET A 506 1.77 -6.79 8.31
N GLY A 507 0.99 -6.30 9.27
CA GLY A 507 1.23 -5.11 10.07
C GLY A 507 1.66 -5.39 11.52
N THR A 508 1.62 -4.36 12.35
CA THR A 508 2.07 -4.42 13.76
C THR A 508 1.29 -5.43 14.62
N GLU A 509 0.06 -5.78 14.27
CA GLU A 509 -0.75 -6.75 15.04
C GLU A 509 -0.12 -8.15 15.13
N TYR A 510 0.68 -8.54 14.14
CA TYR A 510 1.38 -9.83 14.10
C TYR A 510 2.61 -9.82 15.02
N ARG A 511 2.61 -10.72 16.01
CA ARG A 511 3.65 -10.80 17.04
C ARG A 511 4.93 -11.48 16.55
N GLU A 512 4.79 -12.44 15.63
CA GLU A 512 5.88 -13.28 15.12
C GLU A 512 6.73 -12.58 14.04
N MET A 513 6.28 -11.43 13.53
CA MET A 513 6.95 -10.71 12.47
C MET A 513 8.43 -10.50 12.76
N SER A 514 9.30 -10.96 11.85
CA SER A 514 10.75 -10.79 11.97
C SER A 514 11.19 -9.34 11.71
N PRO A 515 12.35 -8.92 12.21
CA PRO A 515 12.87 -7.57 11.98
C PRO A 515 13.09 -7.22 10.50
N GLN A 516 13.37 -8.22 9.64
CA GLN A 516 13.59 -7.97 8.21
C GLN A 516 12.33 -7.46 7.49
N HIS A 517 11.13 -7.78 7.98
CA HIS A 517 9.88 -7.46 7.29
C HIS A 517 9.73 -5.97 7.03
N VAL A 518 10.01 -5.12 8.03
CA VAL A 518 9.95 -3.65 7.90
C VAL A 518 11.01 -3.06 6.97
N THR A 519 12.05 -3.83 6.63
CA THR A 519 13.06 -3.43 5.64
C THR A 519 12.75 -3.94 4.23
N ILE A 520 11.68 -4.73 4.06
CA ILE A 520 11.21 -5.24 2.76
C ILE A 520 9.95 -4.49 2.29
N LEU A 521 9.01 -4.19 3.19
CA LEU A 521 7.74 -3.54 2.87
C LEU A 521 7.88 -2.26 2.02
N PRO A 522 8.87 -1.36 2.24
CA PRO A 522 9.05 -0.19 1.39
C PRO A 522 9.33 -0.51 -0.09
N PHE A 523 9.96 -1.65 -0.37
CA PHE A 523 10.30 -2.11 -1.73
C PHE A 523 9.22 -2.97 -2.39
N THR A 524 8.19 -3.31 -1.66
CA THR A 524 7.11 -4.21 -2.10
C THR A 524 5.76 -3.54 -1.90
N ARG A 525 5.17 -3.68 -0.71
CA ARG A 525 3.83 -3.22 -0.40
C ARG A 525 3.62 -1.71 -0.59
N LEU A 526 4.62 -0.86 -0.28
CA LEU A 526 4.51 0.59 -0.36
C LEU A 526 4.67 1.14 -1.79
N ILE A 527 5.13 0.35 -2.75
CA ILE A 527 5.35 0.79 -4.14
C ILE A 527 4.08 1.34 -4.79
N GLY A 528 2.92 0.77 -4.48
CA GLY A 528 1.62 1.22 -5.02
C GLY A 528 0.92 2.32 -4.23
N GLY A 529 1.41 2.66 -3.03
CA GLY A 529 0.80 3.66 -2.16
C GLY A 529 1.05 3.44 -0.67
N PRO A 530 0.60 4.39 0.17
CA PRO A 530 0.87 4.40 1.61
C PRO A 530 0.31 3.16 2.33
N MET A 531 0.92 2.82 3.46
CA MET A 531 0.49 1.72 4.31
C MET A 531 0.10 2.19 5.71
N ASP A 532 -1.05 1.72 6.20
CA ASP A 532 -1.40 1.78 7.61
C ASP A 532 -0.71 0.63 8.37
N PHE A 533 0.58 0.81 8.65
CA PHE A 533 1.41 -0.19 9.33
C PHE A 533 1.17 -0.25 10.84
N THR A 534 0.56 0.79 11.42
CA THR A 534 0.29 0.94 12.85
C THR A 534 1.56 0.89 13.74
N PRO A 535 2.55 1.78 13.51
CA PRO A 535 3.80 1.79 14.28
C PRO A 535 3.63 2.39 15.67
N GLY A 536 4.71 2.37 16.46
CA GLY A 536 4.81 3.10 17.72
C GLY A 536 4.55 2.28 18.96
N ILE A 537 4.68 0.96 18.91
CA ILE A 537 4.60 0.10 20.10
C ILE A 537 5.86 0.30 20.95
N PHE A 538 5.70 0.73 22.18
CA PHE A 538 6.78 0.95 23.17
C PHE A 538 6.84 -0.13 24.23
N CYS A 539 5.70 -0.75 24.54
CA CYS A 539 5.65 -1.90 25.44
C CYS A 539 5.85 -3.18 24.64
N MET A 540 7.09 -3.66 24.56
CA MET A 540 7.45 -4.81 23.74
C MET A 540 7.08 -6.15 24.38
N ASP A 541 7.10 -6.23 25.72
CA ASP A 541 6.88 -7.45 26.51
C ASP A 541 5.39 -7.81 26.60
N MET A 542 4.99 -8.85 25.89
CA MET A 542 3.61 -9.33 25.86
C MET A 542 3.17 -10.01 27.16
N SER A 543 4.10 -10.36 28.07
CA SER A 543 3.76 -10.92 29.39
C SER A 543 2.97 -9.95 30.26
N LYS A 544 3.09 -8.65 29.99
CA LYS A 544 2.31 -7.59 30.65
C LYS A 544 0.80 -7.67 30.35
N PHE A 545 0.43 -8.28 29.23
CA PHE A 545 -0.96 -8.42 28.77
C PHE A 545 -1.47 -9.85 28.92
N VAL A 546 -0.63 -10.83 28.60
CA VAL A 546 -0.97 -12.26 28.64
C VAL A 546 -0.08 -12.94 29.67
N PRO A 547 -0.59 -13.20 30.89
CA PRO A 547 0.21 -13.82 31.96
C PRO A 547 0.86 -15.12 31.47
N GLY A 548 2.19 -15.21 31.64
CA GLY A 548 3.00 -16.37 31.23
C GLY A 548 3.39 -16.40 29.75
N SER A 549 3.01 -15.41 28.93
CA SER A 549 3.56 -15.24 27.61
C SER A 549 5.07 -15.00 27.68
N LYS A 550 5.78 -15.55 26.70
CA LYS A 550 7.20 -15.26 26.46
C LYS A 550 7.40 -14.47 25.18
N ASP A 551 6.30 -14.10 24.52
CA ASP A 551 6.32 -13.34 23.29
C ASP A 551 6.65 -11.88 23.56
N HIS A 552 7.29 -11.25 22.58
CA HIS A 552 7.53 -9.82 22.52
C HIS A 552 7.58 -9.35 21.08
N LYS A 553 7.40 -8.05 20.86
CA LYS A 553 7.62 -7.45 19.54
C LYS A 553 9.11 -7.48 19.22
N LYS A 554 9.46 -8.05 18.05
CA LYS A 554 10.87 -8.17 17.62
C LYS A 554 11.36 -6.89 16.93
N ALA A 555 11.33 -5.80 17.70
CA ALA A 555 11.77 -4.47 17.29
C ALA A 555 12.28 -3.71 18.53
N THR A 556 13.06 -2.66 18.35
CA THR A 556 13.42 -1.74 19.45
C THR A 556 12.50 -0.51 19.48
N VAL A 557 12.51 0.25 20.58
CA VAL A 557 11.80 1.54 20.65
C VAL A 557 12.30 2.50 19.56
N ALA A 558 13.63 2.57 19.32
CA ALA A 558 14.19 3.42 18.28
C ALA A 558 13.77 2.99 16.86
N ASN A 559 13.62 1.67 16.62
CA ASN A 559 13.03 1.17 15.37
C ASN A 559 11.59 1.65 15.21
N GLN A 560 10.76 1.55 16.25
CA GLN A 560 9.35 1.99 16.19
C GLN A 560 9.22 3.49 15.93
N LEU A 561 10.14 4.32 16.42
CA LEU A 561 10.20 5.74 16.09
C LEU A 561 10.59 5.96 14.61
N ALA A 562 11.59 5.23 14.11
CA ALA A 562 12.08 5.34 12.74
C ALA A 562 11.02 4.99 11.69
N LEU A 563 10.08 4.11 12.01
CA LEU A 563 9.00 3.69 11.11
C LEU A 563 8.09 4.85 10.68
N TYR A 564 7.97 5.91 11.48
CA TYR A 564 7.23 7.12 11.08
C TYR A 564 7.85 7.86 9.88
N VAL A 565 9.11 7.56 9.56
CA VAL A 565 9.83 8.11 8.41
C VAL A 565 9.99 7.08 7.30
N THR A 566 10.32 5.83 7.63
CA THR A 566 10.61 4.78 6.64
C THR A 566 9.37 4.11 6.08
N MET A 567 8.25 4.08 6.84
CA MET A 567 6.95 3.56 6.42
C MET A 567 6.01 4.72 6.12
N TYR A 568 6.02 5.19 4.87
CA TYR A 568 5.23 6.35 4.50
C TYR A 568 3.72 6.09 4.63
N SER A 569 3.04 7.01 5.29
CA SER A 569 1.58 7.11 5.32
C SER A 569 1.15 8.55 5.64
N PRO A 570 0.15 9.13 4.94
CA PRO A 570 -0.47 10.38 5.36
C PRO A 570 -1.41 10.17 6.56
N LEU A 571 -1.67 8.92 6.94
CA LEU A 571 -2.46 8.52 8.09
C LEU A 571 -1.58 7.70 9.03
N GLN A 572 -0.95 8.36 10.02
CA GLN A 572 0.04 7.73 10.90
C GLN A 572 -0.54 7.45 12.29
N MET A 573 -0.56 6.19 12.69
CA MET A 573 -1.04 5.76 13.99
C MET A 573 0.06 5.83 15.07
N ALA A 574 -0.29 6.31 16.25
CA ALA A 574 0.41 5.99 17.49
C ALA A 574 -0.32 4.81 18.14
N ALA A 575 0.17 3.60 17.89
CA ALA A 575 -0.62 2.38 18.07
C ALA A 575 -0.70 1.88 19.52
N ASP A 576 0.25 2.26 20.38
CA ASP A 576 0.30 1.79 21.76
C ASP A 576 -0.71 2.52 22.68
N MET A 577 -0.84 2.03 23.88
CA MET A 577 -1.76 2.57 24.91
C MET A 577 -1.20 3.83 25.58
N PRO A 578 -2.07 4.74 26.03
CA PRO A 578 -1.67 5.98 26.71
C PRO A 578 -0.66 5.82 27.83
N GLU A 579 -0.80 4.81 28.68
CA GLU A 579 0.09 4.55 29.80
C GLU A 579 1.52 4.22 29.37
N HIS A 580 1.72 3.50 28.27
CA HIS A 580 3.06 3.12 27.79
C HIS A 580 3.80 4.33 27.19
N TYR A 581 3.09 5.23 26.56
CA TYR A 581 3.65 6.50 26.10
C TYR A 581 4.00 7.43 27.27
N ALA A 582 3.17 7.45 28.33
CA ALA A 582 3.45 8.23 29.53
C ALA A 582 4.71 7.74 30.26
N GLU A 583 4.98 6.43 30.25
CA GLU A 583 6.20 5.83 30.83
C GLU A 583 7.48 6.24 30.09
N LYS A 584 7.40 6.52 28.77
CA LYS A 584 8.51 6.88 27.87
C LYS A 584 8.25 8.22 27.16
N ALA A 585 7.78 9.22 27.90
CA ALA A 585 7.35 10.52 27.37
C ALA A 585 8.44 11.25 26.56
N ASP A 586 9.70 11.01 26.88
CA ASP A 586 10.86 11.58 26.18
C ASP A 586 11.06 10.98 24.80
N ALA A 587 10.88 9.67 24.61
CA ALA A 587 10.86 9.01 23.29
C ALA A 587 9.58 9.35 22.52
N PHE A 588 8.44 9.41 23.19
CA PHE A 588 7.16 9.76 22.61
C PHE A 588 7.15 11.17 21.97
N GLN A 589 8.05 12.05 22.41
CA GLN A 589 8.20 13.38 21.83
C GLN A 589 8.48 13.33 20.32
N PHE A 590 9.23 12.33 19.83
CA PHE A 590 9.45 12.19 18.38
C PHE A 590 8.13 11.96 17.62
N ILE A 591 7.25 11.08 18.12
CA ILE A 591 5.94 10.82 17.48
C ILE A 591 5.08 12.07 17.47
N LYS A 592 5.16 12.93 18.48
CA LYS A 592 4.45 14.21 18.53
C LYS A 592 4.99 15.21 17.49
N ASP A 593 6.29 15.23 17.28
CA ASP A 593 6.97 16.21 16.43
C ASP A 593 6.93 15.84 14.94
N VAL A 594 7.03 14.54 14.60
CA VAL A 594 7.06 14.08 13.21
C VAL A 594 5.74 14.33 12.50
N PRO A 595 5.73 14.97 11.31
CA PRO A 595 4.50 15.19 10.56
C PRO A 595 4.09 13.93 9.75
N ALA A 596 2.89 13.95 9.18
CA ALA A 596 2.37 12.91 8.30
C ALA A 596 2.37 13.32 6.81
N ASP A 597 2.81 14.55 6.46
CA ASP A 597 2.88 15.04 5.08
C ASP A 597 4.23 15.73 4.83
N TRP A 598 4.74 15.62 3.59
CA TRP A 598 6.11 15.95 3.29
C TRP A 598 6.25 16.84 2.05
N SER A 599 7.22 17.77 2.11
CA SER A 599 7.62 18.59 0.96
C SER A 599 8.67 17.92 0.09
N ARG A 600 9.54 17.12 0.70
CA ARG A 600 10.65 16.45 0.02
C ARG A 600 11.08 15.19 0.78
N SER A 601 11.30 14.12 0.04
CA SER A 601 11.86 12.87 0.55
C SER A 601 13.17 12.51 -0.15
N VAL A 602 14.14 12.00 0.62
CA VAL A 602 15.45 11.54 0.14
C VAL A 602 15.71 10.16 0.77
N TYR A 603 15.90 9.16 -0.05
CA TYR A 603 16.36 7.85 0.41
C TYR A 603 17.88 7.83 0.41
N LEU A 604 18.48 7.80 1.60
CA LEU A 604 19.92 8.01 1.77
C LEU A 604 20.72 6.75 1.48
N ASP A 605 20.25 5.60 1.96
CA ASP A 605 20.87 4.29 1.72
C ASP A 605 19.86 3.17 2.05
N ALA A 606 19.90 2.08 1.31
CA ALA A 606 18.99 0.97 1.53
C ALA A 606 19.44 -0.34 0.86
N GLU A 607 19.08 -1.48 1.45
CA GLU A 607 19.15 -2.81 0.84
C GLU A 607 17.94 -3.62 1.32
N PRO A 608 17.10 -4.16 0.42
CA PRO A 608 15.89 -4.90 0.79
C PRO A 608 16.20 -6.09 1.71
N GLY A 609 15.46 -6.20 2.82
CA GLY A 609 15.65 -7.24 3.83
C GLY A 609 16.81 -7.00 4.79
N GLU A 610 17.56 -5.95 4.61
CA GLU A 610 18.71 -5.62 5.45
C GLU A 610 18.53 -4.31 6.21
N PHE A 611 18.31 -3.21 5.52
CA PHE A 611 18.12 -1.89 6.15
C PHE A 611 17.53 -0.87 5.18
N ILE A 612 17.07 0.25 5.74
CA ILE A 612 16.67 1.45 5.00
C ILE A 612 16.93 2.69 5.85
N ILE A 613 17.44 3.76 5.23
CA ILE A 613 17.62 5.09 5.84
C ILE A 613 17.00 6.12 4.90
N ALA A 614 16.05 6.88 5.42
CA ALA A 614 15.33 7.91 4.69
C ALA A 614 15.30 9.23 5.46
N ALA A 615 15.33 10.35 4.73
CA ALA A 615 15.19 11.71 5.25
C ALA A 615 14.01 12.40 4.58
N ARG A 616 13.17 13.10 5.36
CA ARG A 616 11.97 13.77 4.85
C ARG A 616 11.81 15.15 5.46
N GLN A 617 11.48 16.14 4.61
CA GLN A 617 11.17 17.50 5.04
C GLN A 617 9.68 17.62 5.31
N GLY A 618 9.33 18.11 6.50
CA GLY A 618 7.92 18.33 6.87
C GLY A 618 7.27 19.40 6.00
N LYS A 619 6.06 19.14 5.49
CA LYS A 619 5.36 20.04 4.58
C LYS A 619 5.14 21.41 5.20
N GLY A 620 5.48 22.47 4.44
CA GLY A 620 5.36 23.86 4.88
C GLY A 620 6.34 24.27 5.97
N THR A 621 7.38 23.47 6.25
CA THR A 621 8.42 23.77 7.23
C THR A 621 9.81 23.55 6.63
N ASP A 622 10.84 24.06 7.33
CA ASP A 622 12.25 23.77 7.02
C ASP A 622 12.81 22.64 7.88
N ASN A 623 11.97 21.99 8.67
CA ASN A 623 12.35 20.90 9.56
C ASN A 623 12.49 19.58 8.78
N TRP A 624 13.48 18.79 9.17
CA TRP A 624 13.69 17.46 8.60
C TRP A 624 13.62 16.37 9.64
N PHE A 625 13.22 15.20 9.20
CA PHE A 625 13.14 13.98 10.01
C PHE A 625 13.85 12.85 9.28
N VAL A 626 14.73 12.15 9.99
CA VAL A 626 15.47 11.02 9.41
C VAL A 626 15.10 9.77 10.22
N GLY A 627 14.81 8.68 9.51
CA GLY A 627 14.57 7.37 10.11
C GLY A 627 15.51 6.34 9.48
N GLY A 628 16.04 5.45 10.31
CA GLY A 628 16.80 4.30 9.87
C GLY A 628 16.37 3.06 10.63
N VAL A 629 16.13 1.95 9.93
CA VAL A 629 15.82 0.62 10.49
C VAL A 629 16.74 -0.44 9.90
N ALA A 630 17.08 -1.44 10.70
CA ALA A 630 17.92 -2.55 10.25
C ALA A 630 17.44 -3.88 10.78
N ASN A 631 17.59 -4.94 9.97
CA ASN A 631 17.34 -6.32 10.38
C ASN A 631 18.43 -6.81 11.35
N GLU A 632 19.69 -6.67 10.95
CA GLU A 632 20.86 -7.04 11.74
C GLU A 632 21.60 -5.79 12.25
N ALA A 633 22.41 -5.96 13.30
CA ALA A 633 23.20 -4.86 13.86
C ALA A 633 24.10 -4.20 12.79
N ARG A 634 24.03 -2.87 12.69
CA ARG A 634 24.71 -2.12 11.64
C ARG A 634 25.24 -0.77 12.13
N GLU A 635 26.40 -0.39 11.60
CA GLU A 635 26.93 0.97 11.70
C GLU A 635 26.88 1.63 10.30
N SER A 636 26.46 2.88 10.25
CA SER A 636 26.39 3.68 9.02
C SER A 636 26.86 5.11 9.32
N GLU A 637 27.31 5.84 8.30
CA GLU A 637 27.55 7.27 8.35
C GLU A 637 26.61 7.95 7.35
N ILE A 638 25.75 8.85 7.82
CA ILE A 638 24.84 9.60 6.97
C ILE A 638 25.38 11.01 6.70
N SER A 639 25.37 11.43 5.43
CA SER A 639 25.59 12.82 5.03
C SER A 639 24.31 13.62 5.23
N LEU A 640 24.42 14.84 5.76
CA LEU A 640 23.30 15.76 5.92
C LEU A 640 23.26 16.83 4.80
N ASP A 641 23.82 16.54 3.63
CA ASP A 641 23.91 17.45 2.48
C ASP A 641 22.56 17.80 1.83
N PHE A 642 21.49 17.11 2.22
CA PHE A 642 20.10 17.45 1.86
C PHE A 642 19.58 18.69 2.61
N LEU A 643 20.24 19.13 3.70
CA LEU A 643 19.92 20.34 4.46
C LEU A 643 20.30 21.62 3.71
N GLU A 644 19.65 22.73 4.04
CA GLU A 644 19.96 24.03 3.44
C GLU A 644 21.39 24.49 3.79
N PRO A 645 22.24 24.79 2.79
CA PRO A 645 23.60 25.21 3.04
C PRO A 645 23.70 26.51 3.88
N GLY A 646 24.57 26.49 4.88
CA GLY A 646 24.83 27.66 5.74
C GLY A 646 23.82 27.83 6.88
N ARG A 647 22.83 26.93 7.01
CA ARG A 647 21.86 26.95 8.07
C ARG A 647 22.21 25.95 9.16
N THR A 648 21.94 26.32 10.41
CA THR A 648 22.10 25.44 11.58
C THR A 648 20.76 24.77 11.93
N TYR A 649 20.83 23.51 12.29
CA TYR A 649 19.67 22.73 12.77
C TYR A 649 19.96 22.17 14.16
N LYS A 650 18.96 22.23 15.04
CA LYS A 650 19.00 21.49 16.31
C LYS A 650 18.58 20.06 16.08
N ALA A 651 19.52 19.16 16.25
CA ALA A 651 19.34 17.73 16.12
C ALA A 651 18.94 17.11 17.46
N THR A 652 17.90 16.27 17.46
CA THR A 652 17.60 15.33 18.55
C THR A 652 17.61 13.92 17.97
N LEU A 653 18.62 13.16 18.35
CA LEU A 653 18.79 11.76 17.93
C LEU A 653 18.22 10.83 19.00
N TYR A 654 17.29 10.00 18.59
CA TYR A 654 16.73 8.87 19.36
C TYR A 654 17.30 7.59 18.76
N ALA A 655 18.17 6.92 19.45
CA ALA A 655 18.91 5.76 18.94
C ALA A 655 18.85 4.58 19.90
N ASP A 656 19.12 3.40 19.39
CA ASP A 656 19.33 2.22 20.21
C ASP A 656 20.44 2.45 21.24
N ALA A 657 20.25 2.01 22.48
CA ALA A 657 21.31 1.96 23.47
C ALA A 657 22.41 0.96 23.05
N PRO A 658 23.64 1.08 23.57
CA PRO A 658 24.75 0.18 23.19
C PRO A 658 24.49 -1.30 23.40
N ASP A 659 23.59 -1.65 24.32
CA ASP A 659 23.16 -3.01 24.68
C ASP A 659 21.73 -3.33 24.20
N ALA A 660 21.14 -2.50 23.35
CA ALA A 660 19.84 -2.75 22.76
C ALA A 660 19.87 -3.94 21.80
N ASP A 661 18.83 -4.74 21.80
CA ASP A 661 18.63 -5.87 20.91
C ASP A 661 17.13 -6.21 20.87
N CYS A 662 16.57 -6.47 19.70
CA CYS A 662 15.13 -6.71 19.55
C CYS A 662 14.63 -7.97 20.27
N TYR A 663 15.51 -8.90 20.66
CA TYR A 663 15.16 -10.12 21.41
C TYR A 663 15.47 -10.00 22.90
N ASP A 664 16.62 -9.42 23.25
CA ASP A 664 17.13 -9.50 24.62
C ASP A 664 16.92 -8.20 25.41
N ASN A 665 16.93 -7.03 24.73
CA ASN A 665 16.78 -5.72 25.38
C ASN A 665 16.09 -4.68 24.45
N PRO A 666 14.82 -4.91 24.05
CA PRO A 666 14.15 -4.13 23.00
C PRO A 666 13.77 -2.71 23.43
N GLU A 667 13.65 -2.44 24.72
CA GLU A 667 13.18 -1.15 25.23
C GLU A 667 14.30 -0.17 25.59
N ALA A 668 15.58 -0.54 25.36
CA ALA A 668 16.73 0.28 25.68
C ALA A 668 17.03 1.29 24.55
N TYR A 669 17.02 2.58 24.87
CA TYR A 669 17.33 3.67 23.93
C TYR A 669 18.11 4.79 24.60
N VAL A 670 18.72 5.66 23.79
CA VAL A 670 19.40 6.88 24.23
C VAL A 670 18.94 8.08 23.41
N ILE A 671 18.88 9.26 24.04
CA ILE A 671 18.53 10.50 23.38
C ILE A 671 19.70 11.48 23.49
N THR A 672 20.19 11.97 22.36
CA THR A 672 21.31 12.91 22.27
C THR A 672 20.90 14.17 21.52
N ARG A 673 21.36 15.34 21.97
CA ARG A 673 21.07 16.65 21.34
C ARG A 673 22.36 17.37 20.98
N PHE A 674 22.42 17.92 19.76
CA PHE A 674 23.57 18.62 19.21
C PHE A 674 23.15 19.53 18.05
N ASP A 675 24.06 20.40 17.60
CA ASP A 675 23.82 21.23 16.43
C ASP A 675 24.50 20.60 15.20
N VAL A 676 23.86 20.74 14.03
CA VAL A 676 24.37 20.25 12.74
C VAL A 676 24.13 21.26 11.61
N THR A 677 24.84 21.07 10.50
CA THR A 677 24.67 21.79 9.24
C THR A 677 24.69 20.81 8.07
N SER A 678 24.51 21.31 6.85
CA SER A 678 24.62 20.51 5.62
C SER A 678 25.98 19.84 5.42
N ASP A 679 27.06 20.37 6.03
CA ASP A 679 28.41 19.79 5.95
C ASP A 679 28.62 18.64 6.98
N SER A 680 27.66 18.41 7.86
CA SER A 680 27.79 17.42 8.93
C SER A 680 27.65 15.99 8.39
N LYS A 681 28.49 15.10 8.93
CA LYS A 681 28.38 13.66 8.77
C LYS A 681 28.11 13.05 10.13
N LEU A 682 27.08 12.22 10.20
CA LEU A 682 26.60 11.65 11.46
C LEU A 682 26.81 10.15 11.47
N PRO A 683 27.68 9.61 12.34
CA PRO A 683 27.74 8.17 12.56
C PRO A 683 26.49 7.72 13.32
N VAL A 684 25.84 6.69 12.82
CA VAL A 684 24.64 6.07 13.43
C VAL A 684 24.87 4.58 13.62
N LYS A 685 24.33 4.05 14.72
CA LYS A 685 24.35 2.62 15.03
C LYS A 685 22.93 2.15 15.20
N MET A 686 22.61 1.03 14.61
CA MET A 686 21.36 0.32 14.74
C MET A 686 21.65 -1.06 15.33
N ALA A 687 20.89 -1.45 16.34
CA ALA A 687 20.95 -2.80 16.90
C ALA A 687 20.29 -3.82 15.96
N ARG A 688 20.35 -5.10 16.27
CA ARG A 688 19.56 -6.12 15.57
C ARG A 688 18.07 -5.83 15.78
N GLY A 689 17.31 -5.73 14.68
CA GLY A 689 15.90 -5.32 14.68
C GLY A 689 15.69 -3.90 15.24
N GLY A 690 16.76 -3.12 15.25
CA GLY A 690 16.82 -1.79 15.83
C GLY A 690 16.69 -0.67 14.80
N GLY A 691 17.00 0.54 15.27
CA GLY A 691 16.95 1.71 14.43
C GLY A 691 17.41 2.99 15.10
N PHE A 692 17.19 4.09 14.41
CA PHE A 692 17.30 5.44 14.96
C PHE A 692 16.28 6.38 14.30
N ALA A 693 15.86 7.37 15.07
CA ALA A 693 15.05 8.46 14.56
C ALA A 693 15.72 9.80 14.92
N LEU A 694 15.69 10.76 14.00
CA LEU A 694 16.38 12.03 14.16
C LEU A 694 15.43 13.16 13.75
N SER A 695 15.18 14.11 14.64
CA SER A 695 14.53 15.37 14.31
C SER A 695 15.59 16.47 14.12
N LEU A 696 15.46 17.26 13.06
CA LEU A 696 16.34 18.36 12.67
C LEU A 696 15.49 19.64 12.55
N ILE A 697 15.51 20.45 13.60
CA ILE A 697 14.69 21.66 13.70
C ILE A 697 15.53 22.86 13.27
N ALA A 698 15.08 23.53 12.22
CA ALA A 698 15.74 24.70 11.63
C ALA A 698 15.79 25.87 12.62
N GLN A 699 16.94 26.59 12.64
CA GLN A 699 17.19 27.74 13.51
C GLN A 699 17.12 29.06 12.74
#